data_24783f5d4efd8347fa15f19c27d107db
#
_entry.id   24783f5d4efd8347fa15f19c27d107db
#
_cell.length_a   1.000
_cell.length_b   1.000
_cell.length_c   1.000
_cell.angle_alpha   90.00
_cell.angle_beta   90.00
_cell.angle_gamma   90.00
#
_symmetry.space_group_name_H-M   'P 1'
#
loop_
_entity.id
_entity.type
_entity.pdbx_description
1 polymer ?
#
loop_
_entity_poly.entity_id
_entity_poly.type
_entity_poly.pdbx_seq_one_letter_code
_entity_poly.pdbx_strand_id
1 'polypeptide(L)'
;MGLGIALAAPLAVAQSAPSSQPWMDTALTPDQRADRLLAQMSEDEKFQMLRSYFGLGTDKIPKPEGALGSAGYVPGIPRLGIPAQQLADAGVGVTNPGGIRKGDYATAMPSGPSTASSWNRQLAYTGGKTMGRESWQQGFNVLLAGSVNLQRDPRNGRNFEYAGEDPLLAGTMVGESIRGVQSEHVLSTMKHFALNDMETRRNFHSAQIGEQAMHESDLLAFEIALKIGDPASVMCSYNKINGVYGCEHDYLLNQVLKQEWKYPGYVMSDWGGVHSGSKAALAGLDQQSAGEVFDAAVYFDAPLRMAVSAGVVPRTRFDDMVRRVLRSLFAHGAFDHPTQRQSIDGKAGLLAAQRVAEEGSVLLRNEQAALPLSKDVRRIAVIGGYADKGVMSGGGSSRVDYTINGGNAVPGITPTTWPGPVIIHPSSPLQALRTALPNVQIDYLDGTDRTAAARAAKAADVAIVFATQWAAESVDLPDMRLPDNQDALIETVAKANPKTTVVLETNGPVRMPWAERVPAVLQAWYPGIGGGEAIANLLTGAVNPSGHLPVTWPVDESQLPRPSIPGLGFKPAKPGEDSIDYAIEGANVGYKWFAARKLTPRYPFGHGLSYTQFRMGGLRVDARGSQLTASFEVENTGPREGAAVPQLYVALPDGHATPLRLIGWQKLTLKPGEKRSVQVVAEPKTLADFDAKARRWTIAAGTYRVQLARSASEPVQTAEVTLQAAQLP
;
A
#
# COMPACT_ATOMS: atom_id res chain seq x y z
N MET A 1 -92.07 -13.85 -9.05
CA MET A 1 -91.34 -13.54 -7.82
C MET A 1 -89.87 -13.89 -8.05
N GLY A 2 -89.11 -12.93 -8.41
CA GLY A 2 -87.63 -13.11 -8.61
C GLY A 2 -86.91 -12.31 -7.56
N LEU A 3 -86.10 -13.01 -6.72
CA LEU A 3 -85.21 -12.39 -5.74
C LEU A 3 -83.90 -11.97 -6.43
N GLY A 4 -83.68 -10.68 -6.44
CA GLY A 4 -82.33 -10.14 -6.85
C GLY A 4 -81.33 -10.19 -5.70
N ILE A 5 -80.26 -10.88 -5.91
CA ILE A 5 -79.07 -10.88 -4.99
C ILE A 5 -78.15 -9.76 -5.43
N ALA A 6 -78.00 -8.72 -4.60
CA ALA A 6 -76.99 -7.67 -4.78
C ALA A 6 -75.62 -8.18 -4.31
N LEU A 7 -74.64 -8.31 -5.22
CA LEU A 7 -73.19 -8.55 -4.86
C LEU A 7 -72.60 -7.21 -4.42
N ALA A 8 -72.17 -7.14 -3.17
CA ALA A 8 -71.30 -6.07 -2.66
C ALA A 8 -69.84 -6.34 -3.10
N ALA A 9 -69.28 -5.41 -3.88
CA ALA A 9 -67.86 -5.45 -4.22
C ALA A 9 -66.99 -5.07 -3.00
N PRO A 10 -65.86 -5.74 -2.76
CA PRO A 10 -64.97 -5.34 -1.67
C PRO A 10 -64.23 -4.05 -2.02
N LEU A 11 -64.29 -3.07 -1.11
CA LEU A 11 -63.43 -1.89 -1.11
C LEU A 11 -61.97 -2.31 -1.03
N ALA A 12 -61.25 -2.14 -2.14
CA ALA A 12 -59.79 -2.25 -2.15
C ALA A 12 -59.22 -1.09 -1.31
N VAL A 13 -58.62 -1.44 -0.16
CA VAL A 13 -57.77 -0.52 0.60
C VAL A 13 -56.55 -0.25 -0.28
N ALA A 14 -56.47 0.95 -0.81
CA ALA A 14 -55.31 1.44 -1.50
C ALA A 14 -54.14 1.44 -0.51
N GLN A 15 -53.23 0.48 -0.63
CA GLN A 15 -51.91 0.58 0.01
C GLN A 15 -51.26 1.86 -0.53
N SER A 16 -51.09 2.85 0.35
CA SER A 16 -50.28 4.02 0.06
C SER A 16 -48.91 3.54 -0.43
N ALA A 17 -48.55 3.93 -1.65
CA ALA A 17 -47.20 3.72 -2.16
C ALA A 17 -46.18 4.22 -1.11
N PRO A 18 -45.10 3.51 -0.86
CA PRO A 18 -44.09 3.99 0.08
C PRO A 18 -43.66 5.39 -0.35
N SER A 19 -43.67 6.35 0.59
CA SER A 19 -43.26 7.72 0.34
C SER A 19 -41.84 7.64 -0.26
N SER A 20 -41.68 8.06 -1.51
CA SER A 20 -40.37 8.06 -2.18
C SER A 20 -39.38 8.86 -1.33
N GLN A 21 -38.33 8.23 -0.83
CA GLN A 21 -37.23 8.90 -0.14
C GLN A 21 -36.53 9.81 -1.17
N PRO A 22 -36.65 11.15 -1.13
CA PRO A 22 -36.20 12.02 -2.23
C PRO A 22 -34.70 11.98 -2.49
N TRP A 23 -33.90 11.49 -1.51
CA TRP A 23 -32.46 11.31 -1.64
C TRP A 23 -32.07 10.01 -2.36
N MET A 24 -32.99 9.10 -2.62
CA MET A 24 -32.77 7.88 -3.38
C MET A 24 -32.87 8.07 -4.89
N ASP A 25 -33.22 9.26 -5.36
CA ASP A 25 -33.21 9.61 -6.77
C ASP A 25 -31.78 9.64 -7.32
N THR A 26 -31.44 8.68 -8.16
CA THR A 26 -30.12 8.53 -8.77
C THR A 26 -29.80 9.58 -9.84
N ALA A 27 -30.80 10.39 -10.27
CA ALA A 27 -30.56 11.54 -11.14
C ALA A 27 -29.91 12.73 -10.40
N LEU A 28 -29.91 12.71 -9.06
CA LEU A 28 -29.27 13.72 -8.23
C LEU A 28 -27.80 13.42 -8.02
N THR A 29 -27.00 14.48 -7.88
CA THR A 29 -25.59 14.33 -7.48
C THR A 29 -25.48 13.78 -6.06
N PRO A 30 -24.35 13.13 -5.70
CA PRO A 30 -24.11 12.70 -4.32
C PRO A 30 -24.25 13.81 -3.29
N ASP A 31 -23.84 15.03 -3.64
CA ASP A 31 -24.01 16.23 -2.80
C ASP A 31 -25.48 16.56 -2.56
N GLN A 32 -26.29 16.61 -3.61
CA GLN A 32 -27.74 16.88 -3.52
C GLN A 32 -28.46 15.79 -2.72
N ARG A 33 -28.06 14.52 -2.88
CA ARG A 33 -28.62 13.39 -2.11
C ARG A 33 -28.28 13.53 -0.63
N ALA A 34 -27.00 13.84 -0.31
CA ALA A 34 -26.55 14.06 1.06
C ALA A 34 -27.26 15.22 1.74
N ASP A 35 -27.43 16.36 1.05
CA ASP A 35 -28.11 17.54 1.59
C ASP A 35 -29.59 17.25 1.90
N ARG A 36 -30.30 16.53 1.01
CA ARG A 36 -31.70 16.14 1.23
C ARG A 36 -31.83 15.18 2.41
N LEU A 37 -30.93 14.22 2.53
CA LEU A 37 -30.95 13.24 3.62
C LEU A 37 -30.59 13.89 4.96
N LEU A 38 -29.55 14.72 5.01
CA LEU A 38 -29.11 15.45 6.20
C LEU A 38 -30.24 16.28 6.84
N ALA A 39 -31.08 16.90 6.00
CA ALA A 39 -32.21 17.69 6.44
C ALA A 39 -33.34 16.86 7.12
N GLN A 40 -33.34 15.55 6.97
CA GLN A 40 -34.30 14.63 7.61
C GLN A 40 -33.79 13.95 8.87
N MET A 41 -32.49 14.14 9.18
CA MET A 41 -31.85 13.52 10.34
C MET A 41 -32.12 14.28 11.61
N SER A 42 -32.42 13.56 12.69
CA SER A 42 -32.37 14.09 14.05
C SER A 42 -30.93 14.34 14.50
N GLU A 43 -30.76 15.13 15.57
CA GLU A 43 -29.43 15.40 16.12
C GLU A 43 -28.73 14.12 16.59
N ASP A 44 -29.45 13.22 17.25
CA ASP A 44 -28.90 11.93 17.72
C ASP A 44 -28.44 11.02 16.56
N GLU A 45 -29.20 10.99 15.48
CA GLU A 45 -28.83 10.26 14.27
C GLU A 45 -27.57 10.85 13.61
N LYS A 46 -27.40 12.17 13.64
CA LYS A 46 -26.19 12.84 13.17
C LYS A 46 -24.99 12.43 14.02
N PHE A 47 -25.09 12.47 15.35
CA PHE A 47 -24.02 12.02 16.25
C PHE A 47 -23.68 10.53 16.07
N GLN A 48 -24.67 9.68 15.82
CA GLN A 48 -24.45 8.26 15.53
C GLN A 48 -23.55 8.05 14.33
N MET A 49 -23.64 8.88 13.28
CA MET A 49 -22.82 8.78 12.08
C MET A 49 -21.35 9.20 12.29
N LEU A 50 -21.03 9.95 13.37
CA LEU A 50 -19.73 10.54 13.59
C LEU A 50 -18.75 9.68 14.40
N ARG A 51 -19.17 8.46 14.79
CA ARG A 51 -18.29 7.51 15.47
C ARG A 51 -18.53 6.08 15.03
N SER A 52 -17.47 5.31 14.95
CA SER A 52 -17.57 3.85 14.83
C SER A 52 -17.31 3.20 16.20
N TYR A 53 -17.86 1.99 16.35
CA TYR A 53 -17.52 1.06 17.43
C TYR A 53 -16.46 0.09 16.95
N PHE A 54 -15.69 -0.50 17.90
CA PHE A 54 -14.77 -1.59 17.57
C PHE A 54 -15.58 -2.83 17.16
N GLY A 55 -15.42 -3.25 15.92
CA GLY A 55 -16.26 -4.30 15.33
C GLY A 55 -16.04 -5.71 15.91
N LEU A 56 -14.94 -5.92 16.64
CA LEU A 56 -14.64 -7.21 17.30
C LEU A 56 -15.12 -7.28 18.74
N GLY A 57 -15.25 -6.14 19.42
CA GLY A 57 -15.34 -6.08 20.87
C GLY A 57 -14.03 -6.48 21.57
N THR A 58 -14.09 -6.57 22.88
CA THR A 58 -12.97 -7.01 23.75
C THR A 58 -13.54 -7.90 24.86
N ASP A 59 -12.67 -8.43 25.74
CA ASP A 59 -13.12 -9.18 26.93
C ASP A 59 -14.04 -8.37 27.84
N LYS A 60 -13.95 -7.05 27.79
CA LYS A 60 -14.73 -6.12 28.64
C LYS A 60 -15.88 -5.43 27.91
N ILE A 61 -15.76 -5.27 26.60
CA ILE A 61 -16.72 -4.56 25.76
C ILE A 61 -17.23 -5.56 24.71
N PRO A 62 -18.53 -5.95 24.77
CA PRO A 62 -19.06 -6.93 23.84
C PRO A 62 -19.02 -6.40 22.39
N LYS A 63 -18.91 -7.35 21.45
CA LYS A 63 -19.04 -7.03 20.03
C LYS A 63 -20.40 -6.35 19.79
N PRO A 64 -20.45 -5.21 19.10
CA PRO A 64 -21.72 -4.51 18.83
C PRO A 64 -22.70 -5.41 18.06
N GLU A 65 -23.98 -5.35 18.43
CA GLU A 65 -25.03 -6.00 17.66
C GLU A 65 -25.06 -5.49 16.22
N GLY A 66 -25.13 -6.40 15.25
CA GLY A 66 -25.07 -6.06 13.82
C GLY A 66 -23.66 -5.95 13.26
N ALA A 67 -22.61 -5.86 14.09
CA ALA A 67 -21.22 -5.87 13.59
C ALA A 67 -20.82 -7.25 13.05
N LEU A 68 -20.20 -7.31 11.88
CA LEU A 68 -19.71 -8.56 11.28
C LEU A 68 -18.49 -9.13 12.02
N GLY A 69 -17.69 -8.28 12.62
CA GLY A 69 -16.46 -8.66 13.32
C GLY A 69 -15.20 -8.40 12.48
N SER A 70 -14.75 -7.16 12.50
CA SER A 70 -13.47 -6.67 11.96
C SER A 70 -13.16 -5.31 12.59
N ALA A 71 -12.48 -4.41 11.90
CA ALA A 71 -11.94 -3.16 12.40
C ALA A 71 -12.98 -2.23 13.05
N GLY A 72 -14.14 -2.05 12.42
CA GLY A 72 -15.11 -1.09 12.93
C GLY A 72 -16.55 -1.33 12.47
N TYR A 73 -17.47 -0.65 13.15
CA TYR A 73 -18.89 -0.70 12.87
C TYR A 73 -19.60 0.63 13.19
N VAL A 74 -20.35 1.17 12.23
CA VAL A 74 -21.28 2.27 12.47
C VAL A 74 -22.70 1.75 12.23
N PRO A 75 -23.62 1.80 13.22
CA PRO A 75 -24.98 1.35 13.01
C PRO A 75 -25.69 2.11 11.88
N GLY A 76 -26.50 1.43 11.10
CA GLY A 76 -27.36 2.07 10.11
C GLY A 76 -28.53 2.83 10.76
N ILE A 77 -29.25 3.58 9.94
CA ILE A 77 -30.47 4.29 10.36
C ILE A 77 -31.62 3.81 9.46
N PRO A 78 -32.31 2.72 9.84
CA PRO A 78 -33.28 2.03 8.97
C PRO A 78 -34.43 2.93 8.47
N ARG A 79 -34.92 3.85 9.33
CA ARG A 79 -36.04 4.75 8.94
C ARG A 79 -35.65 5.68 7.77
N LEU A 80 -34.35 5.97 7.60
CA LEU A 80 -33.80 6.80 6.53
C LEU A 80 -33.16 5.98 5.40
N GLY A 81 -33.13 4.66 5.53
CA GLY A 81 -32.45 3.79 4.60
C GLY A 81 -30.93 3.93 4.60
N ILE A 82 -30.33 4.52 5.66
CA ILE A 82 -28.88 4.64 5.78
C ILE A 82 -28.30 3.28 6.13
N PRO A 83 -27.41 2.70 5.28
CA PRO A 83 -26.81 1.40 5.57
C PRO A 83 -25.82 1.50 6.72
N ALA A 84 -25.65 0.41 7.48
CA ALA A 84 -24.58 0.31 8.44
C ALA A 84 -23.23 0.36 7.71
N GLN A 85 -22.21 0.99 8.32
CA GLN A 85 -20.85 0.89 7.85
C GLN A 85 -20.17 -0.30 8.53
N GLN A 86 -19.74 -1.27 7.74
CA GLN A 86 -18.96 -2.43 8.16
C GLN A 86 -17.52 -2.21 7.68
N LEU A 87 -16.60 -1.93 8.61
CA LEU A 87 -15.23 -1.58 8.30
C LEU A 87 -14.33 -2.81 8.44
N ALA A 88 -13.50 -3.11 7.43
CA ALA A 88 -12.49 -4.16 7.51
C ALA A 88 -11.09 -3.62 7.25
N ASP A 89 -10.11 -4.09 8.04
CA ASP A 89 -8.70 -3.96 7.70
C ASP A 89 -8.38 -4.74 6.43
N ALA A 90 -7.52 -4.19 5.58
CA ALA A 90 -7.20 -4.85 4.32
C ALA A 90 -5.97 -4.26 3.61
N GLY A 91 -4.86 -4.07 4.28
CA GLY A 91 -3.62 -3.62 3.63
C GLY A 91 -3.18 -4.54 2.48
N VAL A 92 -3.34 -5.86 2.67
CA VAL A 92 -3.00 -6.89 1.67
C VAL A 92 -4.11 -7.94 1.48
N GLY A 93 -5.35 -7.61 1.82
CA GLY A 93 -6.51 -8.51 1.71
C GLY A 93 -7.45 -8.35 2.89
N VAL A 94 -8.72 -8.76 2.75
CA VAL A 94 -9.74 -8.62 3.80
C VAL A 94 -9.35 -9.48 5.01
N THR A 95 -9.15 -8.84 6.17
CA THR A 95 -8.70 -9.53 7.37
C THR A 95 -9.87 -10.24 8.08
N ASN A 96 -9.57 -11.36 8.72
CA ASN A 96 -10.51 -12.08 9.60
C ASN A 96 -9.80 -12.40 10.92
N PRO A 97 -9.59 -11.40 11.81
CA PRO A 97 -8.77 -11.54 13.01
C PRO A 97 -9.23 -12.70 13.89
N GLY A 98 -8.31 -13.63 14.19
CA GLY A 98 -8.60 -14.82 15.00
C GLY A 98 -9.65 -15.78 14.42
N GLY A 99 -10.08 -15.59 13.16
CA GLY A 99 -11.11 -16.43 12.53
C GLY A 99 -12.49 -16.29 13.15
N ILE A 100 -12.82 -15.13 13.68
CA ILE A 100 -14.11 -14.88 14.34
C ILE A 100 -15.29 -15.09 13.38
N ARG A 101 -15.09 -14.80 12.10
CA ARG A 101 -16.07 -15.08 11.06
C ARG A 101 -15.84 -16.47 10.47
N LYS A 102 -16.54 -17.45 11.01
CA LYS A 102 -16.38 -18.85 10.58
C LYS A 102 -16.73 -19.03 9.09
N GLY A 103 -15.81 -19.64 8.36
CA GLY A 103 -15.96 -19.89 6.92
C GLY A 103 -15.62 -18.70 6.01
N ASP A 104 -15.26 -17.54 6.55
CA ASP A 104 -14.76 -16.41 5.75
C ASP A 104 -13.26 -16.57 5.49
N TYR A 105 -12.90 -16.61 4.21
CA TYR A 105 -11.53 -16.65 3.71
C TYR A 105 -11.31 -15.46 2.77
N ALA A 106 -10.06 -15.04 2.62
CA ALA A 106 -9.72 -13.98 1.68
C ALA A 106 -8.44 -14.33 0.91
N THR A 107 -8.29 -13.66 -0.23
CA THR A 107 -7.02 -13.65 -0.96
C THR A 107 -6.01 -12.81 -0.21
N ALA A 108 -4.93 -13.43 0.27
CA ALA A 108 -3.75 -12.70 0.72
C ALA A 108 -2.99 -12.22 -0.52
N MET A 109 -3.14 -10.94 -0.85
CA MET A 109 -2.41 -10.29 -1.93
C MET A 109 -0.93 -10.10 -1.54
N PRO A 110 -0.03 -9.99 -2.52
CA PRO A 110 1.34 -9.54 -2.26
C PRO A 110 1.39 -8.17 -1.60
N SER A 111 2.48 -7.93 -0.88
CA SER A 111 2.77 -6.69 -0.17
C SER A 111 2.79 -5.45 -1.07
N GLY A 112 2.69 -4.27 -0.47
CA GLY A 112 2.75 -2.98 -1.18
C GLY A 112 4.00 -2.83 -2.06
N PRO A 113 5.23 -3.11 -1.54
CA PRO A 113 6.44 -3.09 -2.36
C PRO A 113 6.41 -4.08 -3.52
N SER A 114 5.84 -5.28 -3.34
CA SER A 114 5.68 -6.25 -4.43
C SER A 114 4.79 -5.68 -5.53
N THR A 115 3.63 -5.14 -5.17
CA THR A 115 2.71 -4.49 -6.12
C THR A 115 3.39 -3.32 -6.84
N ALA A 116 4.08 -2.45 -6.11
CA ALA A 116 4.79 -1.30 -6.68
C ALA A 116 5.97 -1.70 -7.57
N SER A 117 6.70 -2.78 -7.19
CA SER A 117 7.78 -3.34 -8.02
C SER A 117 7.33 -3.80 -9.40
N SER A 118 6.04 -4.08 -9.57
CA SER A 118 5.50 -4.39 -10.89
C SER A 118 5.56 -3.21 -11.86
N TRP A 119 5.57 -1.97 -11.38
CA TRP A 119 5.43 -0.73 -12.17
C TRP A 119 4.23 -0.77 -13.13
N ASN A 120 3.25 -1.61 -12.83
CA ASN A 120 2.09 -1.91 -13.66
C ASN A 120 0.81 -1.38 -13.03
N ARG A 121 0.35 -0.22 -13.50
CA ARG A 121 -0.87 0.45 -13.00
C ARG A 121 -2.10 -0.46 -13.06
N GLN A 122 -2.26 -1.19 -14.18
CA GLN A 122 -3.40 -2.09 -14.35
C GLN A 122 -3.38 -3.26 -13.36
N LEU A 123 -2.18 -3.71 -12.97
CA LEU A 123 -2.02 -4.80 -12.01
C LEU A 123 -2.38 -4.32 -10.59
N ALA A 124 -1.97 -3.10 -10.21
CA ALA A 124 -2.39 -2.47 -8.96
C ALA A 124 -3.92 -2.31 -8.89
N TYR A 125 -4.54 -1.83 -9.97
CA TYR A 125 -6.00 -1.78 -10.09
C TYR A 125 -6.65 -3.16 -9.91
N THR A 126 -6.11 -4.20 -10.56
CA THR A 126 -6.65 -5.57 -10.48
C THR A 126 -6.56 -6.12 -9.06
N GLY A 127 -5.45 -5.88 -8.35
CA GLY A 127 -5.28 -6.25 -6.95
C GLY A 127 -6.31 -5.57 -6.05
N GLY A 128 -6.48 -4.26 -6.20
CA GLY A 128 -7.50 -3.49 -5.49
C GLY A 128 -8.92 -4.00 -5.79
N LYS A 129 -9.22 -4.26 -7.06
CA LYS A 129 -10.51 -4.80 -7.48
C LYS A 129 -10.81 -6.17 -6.84
N THR A 130 -9.80 -7.03 -6.71
CA THR A 130 -9.96 -8.33 -6.03
C THR A 130 -10.31 -8.13 -4.56
N MET A 131 -9.59 -7.27 -3.85
CA MET A 131 -9.88 -6.96 -2.44
C MET A 131 -11.27 -6.33 -2.27
N GLY A 132 -11.65 -5.39 -3.13
CA GLY A 132 -12.98 -4.75 -3.10
C GLY A 132 -14.10 -5.74 -3.31
N ARG A 133 -13.99 -6.63 -4.30
CA ARG A 133 -14.98 -7.67 -4.57
C ARG A 133 -15.16 -8.62 -3.38
N GLU A 134 -14.06 -9.12 -2.82
CA GLU A 134 -14.10 -10.02 -1.67
C GLU A 134 -14.67 -9.32 -0.44
N SER A 135 -14.36 -8.04 -0.24
CA SER A 135 -14.93 -7.20 0.81
C SER A 135 -16.46 -7.12 0.68
N TRP A 136 -16.96 -6.76 -0.52
CA TRP A 136 -18.37 -6.67 -0.81
C TRP A 136 -19.10 -8.01 -0.60
N GLN A 137 -18.49 -9.13 -1.05
CA GLN A 137 -18.99 -10.48 -0.91
C GLN A 137 -19.01 -10.96 0.55
N GLN A 138 -18.15 -10.42 1.41
CA GLN A 138 -18.15 -10.72 2.85
C GLN A 138 -19.09 -9.80 3.65
N GLY A 139 -19.68 -8.79 3.02
CA GLY A 139 -20.62 -7.85 3.66
C GLY A 139 -19.97 -6.56 4.17
N PHE A 140 -18.69 -6.31 3.87
CA PHE A 140 -18.01 -5.08 4.24
C PHE A 140 -18.15 -4.03 3.13
N ASN A 141 -18.52 -2.81 3.50
CA ASN A 141 -18.68 -1.70 2.59
C ASN A 141 -17.67 -0.56 2.81
N VAL A 142 -16.78 -0.68 3.81
CA VAL A 142 -15.65 0.23 4.03
C VAL A 142 -14.39 -0.59 4.21
N LEU A 143 -13.38 -0.34 3.38
CA LEU A 143 -12.13 -1.07 3.37
C LEU A 143 -10.97 -0.14 3.72
N LEU A 144 -10.23 -0.45 4.79
CA LEU A 144 -9.08 0.32 5.25
C LEU A 144 -7.84 -0.03 4.45
N ALA A 145 -7.91 0.20 3.13
CA ALA A 145 -6.87 -0.09 2.14
C ALA A 145 -6.50 1.21 1.39
N GLY A 146 -5.23 1.37 1.05
CA GLY A 146 -4.72 2.58 0.40
C GLY A 146 -3.62 3.25 1.21
N SER A 147 -2.61 2.46 1.62
CA SER A 147 -1.47 2.90 2.42
C SER A 147 -0.45 3.64 1.54
N VAL A 148 -0.39 4.98 1.65
CA VAL A 148 0.37 5.86 0.73
C VAL A 148 1.69 6.34 1.31
N ASN A 149 1.93 6.20 2.63
CA ASN A 149 3.14 6.69 3.28
C ASN A 149 4.41 6.28 2.53
N LEU A 150 5.43 7.14 2.54
CA LEU A 150 6.69 6.85 1.88
C LEU A 150 7.60 5.97 2.74
N GLN A 151 8.36 5.11 2.10
CA GLN A 151 9.39 4.31 2.77
C GLN A 151 10.65 5.15 2.98
N ARG A 152 10.66 6.01 4.01
CA ARG A 152 11.80 6.87 4.37
C ARG A 152 12.94 6.11 5.04
N ASP A 153 12.63 5.00 5.70
CA ASP A 153 13.60 4.14 6.37
C ASP A 153 13.29 2.67 6.09
N PRO A 154 14.28 1.86 5.63
CA PRO A 154 14.05 0.45 5.33
C PRO A 154 13.67 -0.39 6.55
N ARG A 155 13.87 0.13 7.77
CA ARG A 155 13.57 -0.58 9.02
C ARG A 155 12.14 -0.34 9.53
N ASN A 156 11.35 0.54 8.91
CA ASN A 156 9.96 0.76 9.31
C ASN A 156 9.16 -0.56 9.22
N GLY A 157 8.49 -0.93 10.33
CA GLY A 157 7.76 -2.18 10.44
C GLY A 157 6.60 -2.34 9.45
N ARG A 158 6.03 -1.23 8.96
CA ARG A 158 4.90 -1.24 8.00
C ARG A 158 5.31 -1.03 6.55
N ASN A 159 6.60 -1.08 6.22
CA ASN A 159 7.03 -0.94 4.82
C ASN A 159 6.36 -1.97 3.90
N PHE A 160 5.99 -3.16 4.39
CA PHE A 160 5.28 -4.15 3.59
C PHE A 160 3.87 -3.68 3.14
N GLU A 161 3.31 -2.64 3.77
CA GLU A 161 2.04 -2.03 3.35
C GLU A 161 2.23 -0.88 2.34
N TYR A 162 3.40 -0.24 2.31
CA TYR A 162 3.67 1.00 1.57
C TYR A 162 4.31 0.73 0.21
N ALA A 163 3.98 1.57 -0.78
CA ALA A 163 4.33 1.32 -2.19
C ALA A 163 5.72 1.79 -2.61
N GLY A 164 6.54 2.33 -1.70
CA GLY A 164 7.93 2.71 -2.00
C GLY A 164 8.32 4.11 -1.53
N GLU A 165 9.45 4.59 -2.03
CA GLU A 165 10.09 5.83 -1.58
C GLU A 165 9.80 7.06 -2.46
N ASP A 166 9.28 6.84 -3.68
CA ASP A 166 9.02 7.92 -4.64
C ASP A 166 7.54 8.31 -4.67
N PRO A 167 7.20 9.61 -4.53
CA PRO A 167 5.80 10.05 -4.45
C PRO A 167 5.00 9.78 -5.74
N LEU A 168 5.63 9.85 -6.93
CA LEU A 168 4.92 9.59 -8.18
C LEU A 168 4.59 8.10 -8.33
N LEU A 169 5.56 7.22 -8.04
CA LEU A 169 5.34 5.78 -8.12
C LEU A 169 4.34 5.34 -7.05
N ALA A 170 4.59 5.68 -5.78
CA ALA A 170 3.74 5.28 -4.65
C ALA A 170 2.31 5.80 -4.82
N GLY A 171 2.15 7.11 -5.06
CA GLY A 171 0.83 7.72 -5.25
C GLY A 171 0.06 7.13 -6.43
N THR A 172 0.75 6.84 -7.55
CA THR A 172 0.11 6.23 -8.72
C THR A 172 -0.35 4.80 -8.43
N MET A 173 0.51 3.96 -7.87
CA MET A 173 0.18 2.55 -7.65
C MET A 173 -0.92 2.39 -6.60
N VAL A 174 -0.86 3.16 -5.51
CA VAL A 174 -1.91 3.14 -4.48
C VAL A 174 -3.20 3.75 -4.99
N GLY A 175 -3.16 4.86 -5.74
CA GLY A 175 -4.35 5.45 -6.36
C GLY A 175 -5.09 4.49 -7.28
N GLU A 176 -4.36 3.72 -8.10
CA GLU A 176 -4.95 2.67 -8.94
C GLU A 176 -5.56 1.53 -8.12
N SER A 177 -4.93 1.14 -7.01
CA SER A 177 -5.49 0.14 -6.09
C SER A 177 -6.80 0.64 -5.45
N ILE A 178 -6.83 1.88 -4.95
CA ILE A 178 -8.04 2.53 -4.43
C ILE A 178 -9.16 2.55 -5.47
N ARG A 179 -8.86 2.96 -6.70
CA ARG A 179 -9.80 2.94 -7.82
C ARG A 179 -10.34 1.54 -8.10
N GLY A 180 -9.48 0.53 -7.99
CA GLY A 180 -9.85 -0.88 -8.11
C GLY A 180 -10.83 -1.31 -7.02
N VAL A 181 -10.56 -1.01 -5.74
CA VAL A 181 -11.45 -1.31 -4.61
C VAL A 181 -12.82 -0.68 -4.84
N GLN A 182 -12.86 0.60 -5.18
CA GLN A 182 -14.10 1.36 -5.32
C GLN A 182 -14.92 0.99 -6.57
N SER A 183 -14.31 0.35 -7.57
CA SER A 183 -15.04 -0.20 -8.71
C SER A 183 -15.99 -1.35 -8.35
N GLU A 184 -15.86 -1.90 -7.14
CA GLU A 184 -16.73 -2.95 -6.58
C GLU A 184 -17.72 -2.38 -5.53
N HIS A 185 -17.97 -1.07 -5.54
CA HIS A 185 -18.90 -0.37 -4.64
C HIS A 185 -18.55 -0.44 -3.16
N VAL A 186 -17.26 -0.54 -2.85
CA VAL A 186 -16.70 -0.52 -1.50
C VAL A 186 -15.92 0.78 -1.31
N LEU A 187 -16.20 1.48 -0.22
CA LEU A 187 -15.49 2.69 0.15
C LEU A 187 -14.05 2.37 0.53
N SER A 188 -13.07 2.94 -0.16
CA SER A 188 -11.65 2.79 0.18
C SER A 188 -11.18 3.95 1.04
N THR A 189 -10.35 3.64 2.04
CA THR A 189 -9.74 4.63 2.95
C THR A 189 -8.28 4.82 2.64
N MET A 190 -7.91 6.02 2.19
CA MET A 190 -6.51 6.41 1.98
C MET A 190 -5.84 6.72 3.32
N LYS A 191 -4.67 6.12 3.62
CA LYS A 191 -4.02 6.19 4.93
C LYS A 191 -2.48 6.15 4.84
N HIS A 192 -1.75 6.59 5.88
CA HIS A 192 -2.18 7.32 7.08
C HIS A 192 -1.75 8.78 6.94
N PHE A 193 -2.66 9.71 6.89
CA PHE A 193 -2.43 11.11 6.51
C PHE A 193 -2.01 11.97 7.72
N ALA A 194 -0.69 12.29 7.91
CA ALA A 194 0.44 11.97 7.06
C ALA A 194 1.67 11.63 7.91
N LEU A 195 2.79 11.25 7.25
CA LEU A 195 4.10 11.08 7.92
C LEU A 195 4.12 10.02 9.04
N ASN A 196 3.30 8.98 8.94
CA ASN A 196 3.42 7.77 9.76
C ASN A 196 4.44 6.81 9.12
N ASP A 197 5.69 7.25 9.04
CA ASP A 197 6.77 6.57 8.33
C ASP A 197 7.71 5.82 9.29
N MET A 198 7.32 5.67 10.55
CA MET A 198 8.03 4.96 11.61
C MET A 198 7.04 4.46 12.66
N GLU A 199 7.22 3.23 13.14
CA GLU A 199 6.33 2.61 14.12
C GLU A 199 6.78 2.85 15.57
N THR A 200 8.08 3.07 15.79
CA THR A 200 8.64 3.36 17.11
C THR A 200 7.96 4.55 17.74
N ARG A 201 7.23 4.32 18.85
CA ARG A 201 6.50 5.34 19.60
C ARG A 201 5.51 6.18 18.75
N ARG A 202 4.92 5.58 17.71
CA ARG A 202 4.07 6.26 16.72
C ARG A 202 2.95 7.12 17.32
N ASN A 203 2.41 6.74 18.49
CA ASN A 203 1.34 7.48 19.16
C ASN A 203 1.84 8.73 19.92
N PHE A 204 3.15 8.94 20.02
CA PHE A 204 3.75 9.99 20.83
C PHE A 204 4.77 10.83 20.07
N HIS A 205 5.48 10.25 19.11
CA HIS A 205 6.54 10.95 18.41
C HIS A 205 6.00 12.09 17.53
N SER A 206 6.86 13.06 17.27
CA SER A 206 6.59 14.16 16.36
C SER A 206 7.52 14.11 15.15
N ALA A 207 6.96 13.90 13.96
CA ALA A 207 7.67 14.05 12.71
C ALA A 207 7.98 15.53 12.46
N GLN A 208 9.26 15.89 12.39
CA GLN A 208 9.71 17.26 12.16
C GLN A 208 10.14 17.43 10.71
N ILE A 209 9.45 18.29 9.97
CA ILE A 209 9.72 18.51 8.53
C ILE A 209 9.29 19.92 8.12
N GLY A 210 10.03 20.55 7.22
CA GLY A 210 9.64 21.82 6.64
C GLY A 210 8.45 21.69 5.67
N GLU A 211 7.61 22.71 5.59
CA GLU A 211 6.39 22.72 4.78
C GLU A 211 6.66 22.40 3.31
N GLN A 212 7.65 23.07 2.70
CA GLN A 212 8.06 22.78 1.32
C GLN A 212 8.41 21.31 1.13
N ALA A 213 9.27 20.77 1.98
CA ALA A 213 9.72 19.39 1.88
C ALA A 213 8.56 18.39 2.03
N MET A 214 7.63 18.67 2.96
CA MET A 214 6.44 17.86 3.17
C MET A 214 5.56 17.81 1.91
N HIS A 215 5.33 18.96 1.26
CA HIS A 215 4.59 19.01 0.00
C HIS A 215 5.29 18.30 -1.16
N GLU A 216 6.61 18.41 -1.27
CA GLU A 216 7.39 17.82 -2.36
C GLU A 216 7.67 16.31 -2.17
N SER A 217 7.29 15.74 -1.03
CA SER A 217 7.45 14.32 -0.72
C SER A 217 6.13 13.66 -0.33
N ASP A 218 5.84 13.54 0.95
CA ASP A 218 4.70 12.77 1.45
C ASP A 218 3.37 13.29 0.94
N LEU A 219 3.11 14.58 1.02
CA LEU A 219 1.85 15.15 0.55
C LEU A 219 1.66 14.99 -0.95
N LEU A 220 2.73 15.04 -1.76
CA LEU A 220 2.63 14.78 -3.19
C LEU A 220 2.16 13.36 -3.50
N ALA A 221 2.63 12.36 -2.73
CA ALA A 221 2.17 10.98 -2.88
C ALA A 221 0.66 10.86 -2.60
N PHE A 222 0.19 11.48 -1.51
CA PHE A 222 -1.23 11.51 -1.16
C PHE A 222 -2.07 12.26 -2.21
N GLU A 223 -1.60 13.39 -2.70
CA GLU A 223 -2.30 14.18 -3.72
C GLU A 223 -2.46 13.40 -5.04
N ILE A 224 -1.40 12.71 -5.48
CA ILE A 224 -1.45 11.87 -6.67
C ILE A 224 -2.41 10.69 -6.46
N ALA A 225 -2.34 10.01 -5.31
CA ALA A 225 -3.24 8.92 -4.99
C ALA A 225 -4.71 9.37 -4.92
N LEU A 226 -4.96 10.55 -4.35
CA LEU A 226 -6.28 11.15 -4.28
C LEU A 226 -6.84 11.46 -5.69
N LYS A 227 -6.05 12.06 -6.56
CA LYS A 227 -6.47 12.40 -7.93
C LYS A 227 -6.78 11.16 -8.78
N ILE A 228 -6.04 10.07 -8.60
CA ILE A 228 -6.23 8.83 -9.36
C ILE A 228 -7.35 7.98 -8.76
N GLY A 229 -7.36 7.84 -7.44
CA GLY A 229 -8.20 6.90 -6.72
C GLY A 229 -9.55 7.45 -6.28
N ASP A 230 -9.68 8.77 -6.13
CA ASP A 230 -10.87 9.43 -5.55
C ASP A 230 -11.37 8.73 -4.27
N PRO A 231 -10.53 8.57 -3.23
CA PRO A 231 -10.87 7.79 -2.05
C PRO A 231 -12.10 8.32 -1.34
N ALA A 232 -12.98 7.42 -0.90
CA ALA A 232 -14.19 7.76 -0.16
C ALA A 232 -13.90 8.39 1.20
N SER A 233 -12.81 7.96 1.85
CA SER A 233 -12.35 8.50 3.12
C SER A 233 -10.82 8.61 3.18
N VAL A 234 -10.35 9.46 4.10
CA VAL A 234 -8.94 9.60 4.45
C VAL A 234 -8.79 9.34 5.94
N MET A 235 -7.82 8.54 6.34
CA MET A 235 -7.51 8.28 7.74
C MET A 235 -6.35 9.16 8.18
N CYS A 236 -6.56 10.01 9.20
CA CYS A 236 -5.49 10.78 9.81
C CYS A 236 -4.57 9.88 10.64
N SER A 237 -3.29 10.26 10.73
CA SER A 237 -2.25 9.44 11.36
C SER A 237 -2.22 9.55 12.89
N TYR A 238 -1.59 8.58 13.55
CA TYR A 238 -1.36 8.58 15.01
C TYR A 238 -0.42 9.69 15.48
N ASN A 239 0.68 9.89 14.75
CA ASN A 239 1.81 10.71 15.14
C ASN A 239 1.47 12.21 15.14
N LYS A 240 2.31 12.96 15.83
CA LYS A 240 2.35 14.41 15.64
C LYS A 240 3.15 14.77 14.40
N ILE A 241 2.76 15.84 13.76
CA ILE A 241 3.51 16.51 12.71
C ILE A 241 3.82 17.92 13.22
N ASN A 242 5.11 18.27 13.32
CA ASN A 242 5.56 19.55 13.85
C ASN A 242 4.87 19.92 15.17
N GLY A 243 4.71 18.93 16.07
CA GLY A 243 4.15 19.10 17.42
C GLY A 243 2.62 18.96 17.54
N VAL A 244 1.87 18.84 16.44
CA VAL A 244 0.41 18.72 16.42
C VAL A 244 0.00 17.32 15.96
N TYR A 245 -0.90 16.64 16.70
CA TYR A 245 -1.43 15.33 16.29
C TYR A 245 -2.11 15.37 14.95
N GLY A 246 -1.89 14.35 14.10
CA GLY A 246 -2.41 14.28 12.74
C GLY A 246 -3.93 14.47 12.67
N CYS A 247 -4.69 13.89 13.61
CA CYS A 247 -6.14 14.03 13.68
C CYS A 247 -6.65 15.37 14.28
N GLU A 248 -5.75 16.24 14.72
CA GLU A 248 -6.05 17.60 15.21
C GLU A 248 -5.29 18.69 14.42
N HIS A 249 -4.81 18.35 13.23
CA HIS A 249 -3.91 19.19 12.46
C HIS A 249 -4.68 20.04 11.45
N ASP A 250 -5.09 21.24 11.83
CA ASP A 250 -5.87 22.16 10.99
C ASP A 250 -5.22 22.41 9.62
N TYR A 251 -3.90 22.64 9.61
CA TYR A 251 -3.17 22.84 8.35
C TYR A 251 -3.35 21.66 7.40
N LEU A 252 -3.17 20.43 7.86
CA LEU A 252 -3.26 19.24 6.99
C LEU A 252 -4.71 18.94 6.59
N LEU A 253 -5.64 18.92 7.57
CA LEU A 253 -6.99 18.42 7.32
C LEU A 253 -7.89 19.47 6.66
N ASN A 254 -7.83 20.73 7.13
CA ASN A 254 -8.66 21.79 6.55
C ASN A 254 -7.96 22.50 5.39
N GLN A 255 -6.72 23.01 5.59
CA GLN A 255 -6.12 23.87 4.59
C GLN A 255 -5.62 23.08 3.39
N VAL A 256 -4.85 22.01 3.59
CA VAL A 256 -4.32 21.20 2.48
C VAL A 256 -5.40 20.30 1.90
N LEU A 257 -5.93 19.36 2.69
CA LEU A 257 -6.81 18.33 2.18
C LEU A 257 -8.15 18.89 1.68
N LYS A 258 -8.87 19.67 2.54
CA LYS A 258 -10.23 20.11 2.20
C LYS A 258 -10.29 21.38 1.35
N GLN A 259 -9.36 22.33 1.52
CA GLN A 259 -9.40 23.60 0.79
C GLN A 259 -8.53 23.59 -0.47
N GLU A 260 -7.25 23.22 -0.40
CA GLU A 260 -6.36 23.22 -1.57
C GLU A 260 -6.70 22.07 -2.52
N TRP A 261 -6.78 20.85 -2.01
CA TRP A 261 -7.10 19.68 -2.84
C TRP A 261 -8.60 19.50 -3.10
N LYS A 262 -9.45 20.31 -2.43
CA LYS A 262 -10.91 20.27 -2.56
C LYS A 262 -11.51 18.89 -2.31
N TYR A 263 -10.91 18.15 -1.38
CA TYR A 263 -11.35 16.79 -1.07
C TYR A 263 -12.80 16.77 -0.55
N PRO A 264 -13.71 16.08 -1.24
CA PRO A 264 -15.12 16.11 -0.92
C PRO A 264 -15.55 15.04 0.09
N GLY A 265 -14.73 14.00 0.31
CA GLY A 265 -14.99 12.90 1.23
C GLY A 265 -14.79 13.28 2.69
N TYR A 266 -14.86 12.30 3.59
CA TYR A 266 -14.70 12.51 5.02
C TYR A 266 -13.34 12.05 5.53
N VAL A 267 -12.92 12.64 6.66
CA VAL A 267 -11.73 12.24 7.40
C VAL A 267 -12.14 11.41 8.61
N MET A 268 -11.64 10.20 8.71
CA MET A 268 -11.76 9.35 9.88
C MET A 268 -10.46 9.31 10.66
N SER A 269 -10.52 9.02 11.97
CA SER A 269 -9.32 8.83 12.78
C SER A 269 -8.74 7.42 12.61
N ASP A 270 -7.44 7.29 12.82
CA ASP A 270 -6.85 6.02 13.20
C ASP A 270 -7.29 5.61 14.63
N TRP A 271 -7.16 4.33 15.00
CA TRP A 271 -7.62 3.75 16.26
C TRP A 271 -6.73 4.18 17.42
N GLY A 272 -7.20 5.15 18.24
CA GLY A 272 -6.39 5.80 19.28
C GLY A 272 -5.75 7.12 18.85
N GLY A 273 -6.17 7.66 17.68
CA GLY A 273 -5.62 8.91 17.14
C GLY A 273 -6.34 10.18 17.61
N VAL A 274 -7.43 10.10 18.38
CA VAL A 274 -8.20 11.26 18.81
C VAL A 274 -7.85 11.64 20.24
N HIS A 275 -7.57 12.94 20.49
CA HIS A 275 -7.16 13.43 21.78
C HIS A 275 -8.10 14.52 22.35
N SER A 276 -9.06 15.01 21.53
CA SER A 276 -10.10 15.97 21.98
C SER A 276 -11.34 15.93 21.08
N GLY A 277 -12.49 16.34 21.60
CA GLY A 277 -13.73 16.45 20.82
C GLY A 277 -13.76 17.71 19.94
N SER A 278 -13.69 18.88 20.55
CA SER A 278 -13.83 20.16 19.85
C SER A 278 -12.64 20.49 18.95
N LYS A 279 -11.42 20.31 19.43
CA LYS A 279 -10.20 20.63 18.66
C LYS A 279 -10.09 19.76 17.42
N ALA A 280 -10.31 18.44 17.54
CA ALA A 280 -10.28 17.52 16.42
C ALA A 280 -11.36 17.86 15.37
N ALA A 281 -12.62 18.09 15.83
CA ALA A 281 -13.71 18.48 14.95
C ALA A 281 -13.41 19.80 14.22
N LEU A 282 -12.93 20.83 14.91
CA LEU A 282 -12.57 22.12 14.31
C LEU A 282 -11.39 22.01 13.34
N ALA A 283 -10.42 21.13 13.65
CA ALA A 283 -9.27 20.89 12.80
C ALA A 283 -9.59 20.09 11.52
N GLY A 284 -10.81 19.55 11.39
CA GLY A 284 -11.23 18.89 10.15
C GLY A 284 -11.51 17.39 10.25
N LEU A 285 -11.37 16.76 11.42
CA LEU A 285 -11.78 15.37 11.63
C LEU A 285 -13.31 15.25 11.55
N ASP A 286 -13.80 14.25 10.81
CA ASP A 286 -15.25 14.06 10.59
C ASP A 286 -15.81 12.86 11.35
N GLN A 287 -15.03 11.80 11.57
CA GLN A 287 -15.48 10.57 12.25
C GLN A 287 -14.40 10.02 13.18
N GLN A 288 -14.75 9.71 14.45
CA GLN A 288 -13.87 9.03 15.40
C GLN A 288 -14.01 7.51 15.25
N SER A 289 -12.89 6.78 15.23
CA SER A 289 -12.85 5.33 15.09
C SER A 289 -12.64 4.64 16.45
N ALA A 290 -13.59 3.78 16.85
CA ALA A 290 -13.51 2.86 18.00
C ALA A 290 -12.98 3.50 19.30
N GLY A 291 -13.43 4.72 19.61
CA GLY A 291 -12.93 5.50 20.73
C GLY A 291 -13.18 4.86 22.11
N GLU A 292 -14.19 3.98 22.24
CA GLU A 292 -14.50 3.26 23.47
C GLU A 292 -13.44 2.22 23.88
N VAL A 293 -12.57 1.83 22.94
CA VAL A 293 -11.51 0.84 23.18
C VAL A 293 -10.12 1.50 23.15
N PHE A 294 -9.88 2.43 22.23
CA PHE A 294 -8.53 2.87 21.88
C PHE A 294 -8.18 4.29 22.30
N ASP A 295 -9.18 5.17 22.47
CA ASP A 295 -8.96 6.54 22.94
C ASP A 295 -9.17 6.65 24.46
N ALA A 296 -8.70 7.74 25.06
CA ALA A 296 -8.93 8.03 26.46
C ALA A 296 -10.41 8.32 26.79
N ALA A 297 -11.21 8.69 25.76
CA ALA A 297 -12.64 8.91 25.84
C ALA A 297 -13.30 8.78 24.45
N VAL A 298 -14.61 8.55 24.42
CA VAL A 298 -15.42 8.69 23.21
C VAL A 298 -15.64 10.17 22.95
N TYR A 299 -14.67 10.81 22.32
CA TYR A 299 -14.64 12.27 22.13
C TYR A 299 -15.77 12.78 21.24
N PHE A 300 -16.19 11.99 20.24
CA PHE A 300 -17.27 12.36 19.31
C PHE A 300 -18.67 11.92 19.79
N ASP A 301 -18.82 11.75 21.12
CA ASP A 301 -20.11 11.64 21.80
C ASP A 301 -20.30 12.81 22.78
N ALA A 302 -20.35 12.56 24.10
CA ALA A 302 -20.67 13.59 25.10
C ALA A 302 -19.76 14.84 25.00
N PRO A 303 -18.42 14.75 24.84
CA PRO A 303 -17.59 15.94 24.68
C PRO A 303 -17.94 16.79 23.45
N LEU A 304 -18.20 16.17 22.30
CA LEU A 304 -18.59 16.87 21.08
C LEU A 304 -20.01 17.43 21.19
N ARG A 305 -20.94 16.69 21.80
CA ARG A 305 -22.31 17.16 22.06
C ARG A 305 -22.31 18.45 22.91
N MET A 306 -21.53 18.48 23.98
CA MET A 306 -21.35 19.68 24.78
C MET A 306 -20.76 20.84 23.97
N ALA A 307 -19.74 20.58 23.17
CA ALA A 307 -19.10 21.62 22.37
C ALA A 307 -20.04 22.21 21.30
N VAL A 308 -20.87 21.37 20.66
CA VAL A 308 -21.88 21.82 19.69
C VAL A 308 -22.99 22.62 20.40
N SER A 309 -23.49 22.13 21.55
CA SER A 309 -24.54 22.82 22.31
C SER A 309 -24.07 24.16 22.85
N ALA A 310 -22.80 24.27 23.26
CA ALA A 310 -22.18 25.51 23.70
C ALA A 310 -21.77 26.48 22.59
N GLY A 311 -21.94 26.08 21.33
CA GLY A 311 -21.52 26.86 20.14
C GLY A 311 -20.01 26.91 19.90
N VAL A 312 -19.20 26.16 20.67
CA VAL A 312 -17.74 26.03 20.44
C VAL A 312 -17.45 25.36 19.10
N VAL A 313 -18.21 24.32 18.77
CA VAL A 313 -18.25 23.76 17.40
C VAL A 313 -19.50 24.29 16.72
N PRO A 314 -19.36 25.09 15.65
CA PRO A 314 -20.52 25.64 14.94
C PRO A 314 -21.43 24.54 14.37
N ARG A 315 -22.73 24.75 14.36
CA ARG A 315 -23.70 23.82 13.73
C ARG A 315 -23.38 23.54 12.28
N THR A 316 -22.90 24.52 11.54
CA THR A 316 -22.47 24.35 10.15
C THR A 316 -21.32 23.37 10.02
N ARG A 317 -20.35 23.35 10.96
CA ARG A 317 -19.27 22.36 10.95
C ARG A 317 -19.76 20.98 11.35
N PHE A 318 -20.63 20.88 12.35
CA PHE A 318 -21.27 19.64 12.76
C PHE A 318 -22.05 18.99 11.61
N ASP A 319 -22.84 19.78 10.90
CA ASP A 319 -23.59 19.33 9.72
C ASP A 319 -22.66 18.95 8.55
N ASP A 320 -21.55 19.67 8.33
CA ASP A 320 -20.55 19.34 7.31
C ASP A 320 -19.89 17.97 7.58
N MET A 321 -19.61 17.62 8.85
CA MET A 321 -19.07 16.30 9.23
C MET A 321 -19.99 15.17 8.73
N VAL A 322 -21.26 15.25 9.09
CA VAL A 322 -22.28 14.24 8.68
C VAL A 322 -22.48 14.23 7.17
N ARG A 323 -22.59 15.42 6.57
CA ARG A 323 -22.75 15.59 5.12
C ARG A 323 -21.66 14.88 4.33
N ARG A 324 -20.40 15.00 4.75
CA ARG A 324 -19.24 14.36 4.10
C ARG A 324 -19.33 12.83 4.15
N VAL A 325 -19.70 12.26 5.30
CA VAL A 325 -19.94 10.83 5.42
C VAL A 325 -21.03 10.36 4.48
N LEU A 326 -22.21 11.04 4.51
CA LEU A 326 -23.36 10.70 3.65
C LEU A 326 -22.98 10.82 2.16
N ARG A 327 -22.30 11.92 1.78
CA ARG A 327 -21.86 12.11 0.40
C ARG A 327 -20.99 10.95 -0.08
N SER A 328 -20.03 10.52 0.74
CA SER A 328 -19.14 9.40 0.39
C SER A 328 -19.91 8.08 0.23
N LEU A 329 -20.89 7.81 1.10
CA LEU A 329 -21.76 6.64 0.97
C LEU A 329 -22.55 6.65 -0.34
N PHE A 330 -23.06 7.82 -0.78
CA PHE A 330 -23.74 7.96 -2.07
C PHE A 330 -22.78 7.87 -3.25
N ALA A 331 -21.64 8.58 -3.20
CA ALA A 331 -20.70 8.68 -4.31
C ALA A 331 -20.09 7.34 -4.70
N HIS A 332 -19.87 6.47 -3.72
CA HIS A 332 -19.21 5.17 -3.91
C HIS A 332 -20.19 3.98 -3.84
N GLY A 333 -21.49 4.25 -3.89
CA GLY A 333 -22.52 3.25 -4.16
C GLY A 333 -23.02 2.44 -2.98
N ALA A 334 -22.68 2.78 -1.73
CA ALA A 334 -23.13 2.01 -0.56
C ALA A 334 -24.65 2.00 -0.38
N PHE A 335 -25.34 3.04 -0.85
CA PHE A 335 -26.81 3.08 -0.87
C PHE A 335 -27.41 2.30 -2.04
N ASP A 336 -26.78 2.39 -3.22
CA ASP A 336 -27.37 1.89 -4.46
C ASP A 336 -26.96 0.43 -4.73
N HIS A 337 -25.85 -0.03 -4.11
CA HIS A 337 -25.29 -1.38 -4.24
C HIS A 337 -25.00 -1.99 -2.86
N PRO A 338 -26.02 -2.28 -2.06
CA PRO A 338 -25.85 -2.87 -0.73
C PRO A 338 -25.10 -4.20 -0.82
N THR A 339 -24.20 -4.42 0.14
CA THR A 339 -23.41 -5.65 0.18
C THR A 339 -24.29 -6.90 0.32
N GLN A 340 -23.89 -7.99 -0.32
CA GLN A 340 -24.58 -9.28 -0.23
C GLN A 340 -23.56 -10.37 0.03
N ARG A 341 -23.72 -11.09 1.14
CA ARG A 341 -22.83 -12.20 1.45
C ARG A 341 -22.94 -13.30 0.39
N GLN A 342 -21.80 -13.63 -0.20
CA GLN A 342 -21.64 -14.62 -1.26
C GLN A 342 -20.34 -15.39 -1.07
N SER A 343 -20.22 -16.55 -1.73
CA SER A 343 -18.97 -17.29 -1.77
C SER A 343 -17.92 -16.54 -2.62
N ILE A 344 -16.69 -16.53 -2.14
CA ILE A 344 -15.55 -15.94 -2.86
C ILE A 344 -15.08 -16.90 -3.96
N ASP A 345 -14.71 -16.34 -5.13
CA ASP A 345 -13.99 -17.08 -6.17
C ASP A 345 -12.51 -17.16 -5.82
N GLY A 346 -12.15 -18.11 -4.98
CA GLY A 346 -10.79 -18.31 -4.53
C GLY A 346 -9.79 -18.60 -5.64
N LYS A 347 -10.23 -19.18 -6.77
CA LYS A 347 -9.34 -19.44 -7.92
C LYS A 347 -8.96 -18.14 -8.64
N ALA A 348 -9.92 -17.23 -8.84
CA ALA A 348 -9.63 -15.93 -9.44
C ALA A 348 -8.72 -15.09 -8.54
N GLY A 349 -8.96 -15.10 -7.22
CA GLY A 349 -8.10 -14.43 -6.24
C GLY A 349 -6.67 -14.97 -6.25
N LEU A 350 -6.50 -16.30 -6.22
CA LEU A 350 -5.18 -16.94 -6.28
C LEU A 350 -4.41 -16.52 -7.54
N LEU A 351 -5.04 -16.56 -8.71
CA LEU A 351 -4.40 -16.15 -9.97
C LEU A 351 -4.02 -14.67 -9.98
N ALA A 352 -4.86 -13.82 -9.40
CA ALA A 352 -4.54 -12.39 -9.26
C ALA A 352 -3.32 -12.17 -8.36
N ALA A 353 -3.27 -12.82 -7.19
CA ALA A 353 -2.15 -12.73 -6.26
C ALA A 353 -0.86 -13.28 -6.87
N GLN A 354 -0.92 -14.45 -7.52
CA GLN A 354 0.22 -15.06 -8.21
C GLN A 354 0.80 -14.12 -9.28
N ARG A 355 -0.06 -13.52 -10.11
CA ARG A 355 0.40 -12.60 -11.14
C ARG A 355 1.05 -11.34 -10.58
N VAL A 356 0.52 -10.78 -9.48
CA VAL A 356 1.16 -9.66 -8.78
C VAL A 356 2.53 -10.07 -8.25
N ALA A 357 2.67 -11.27 -7.66
CA ALA A 357 3.94 -11.78 -7.17
C ALA A 357 4.96 -12.02 -8.29
N GLU A 358 4.53 -12.56 -9.43
CA GLU A 358 5.39 -12.81 -10.62
C GLU A 358 5.93 -11.50 -11.21
N GLU A 359 5.08 -10.49 -11.39
CA GLU A 359 5.50 -9.20 -11.95
C GLU A 359 6.18 -8.29 -10.91
N GLY A 360 5.95 -8.53 -9.61
CA GLY A 360 6.47 -7.75 -8.50
C GLY A 360 7.78 -8.27 -7.89
N SER A 361 8.12 -9.54 -8.12
CA SER A 361 9.42 -10.05 -7.70
C SER A 361 10.54 -9.47 -8.54
N VAL A 362 11.65 -9.08 -7.90
CA VAL A 362 12.75 -8.37 -8.55
C VAL A 362 14.00 -9.25 -8.63
N LEU A 363 14.46 -9.54 -9.83
CA LEU A 363 15.75 -10.19 -10.05
C LEU A 363 16.85 -9.15 -9.83
N LEU A 364 17.50 -9.19 -8.66
CA LEU A 364 18.52 -8.21 -8.24
C LEU A 364 19.89 -8.49 -8.86
N ARG A 365 20.23 -9.77 -8.99
CA ARG A 365 21.53 -10.23 -9.52
C ARG A 365 21.32 -11.49 -10.34
N ASN A 366 22.02 -11.63 -11.47
CA ASN A 366 22.00 -12.83 -12.29
C ASN A 366 23.29 -12.94 -13.12
N GLU A 367 24.36 -13.34 -12.45
CA GLU A 367 25.67 -13.53 -13.08
C GLU A 367 25.75 -14.87 -13.80
N GLN A 368 26.47 -14.89 -14.93
CA GLN A 368 26.71 -16.11 -15.71
C GLN A 368 25.42 -16.84 -16.12
N ALA A 369 24.29 -16.12 -16.22
CA ALA A 369 22.98 -16.68 -16.49
C ALA A 369 22.61 -17.84 -15.53
N ALA A 370 22.88 -17.65 -14.22
CA ALA A 370 22.56 -18.64 -13.19
C ALA A 370 21.05 -18.95 -13.11
N LEU A 371 20.22 -17.97 -13.46
CA LEU A 371 18.79 -18.13 -13.67
C LEU A 371 18.43 -17.76 -15.13
N PRO A 372 17.39 -18.38 -15.72
CA PRO A 372 16.57 -19.44 -15.14
C PRO A 372 17.37 -20.75 -14.97
N LEU A 373 16.91 -21.60 -14.06
CA LEU A 373 17.50 -22.92 -13.84
C LEU A 373 17.70 -23.68 -15.15
N SER A 374 18.90 -24.23 -15.35
CA SER A 374 19.19 -25.01 -16.55
C SER A 374 18.34 -26.28 -16.61
N LYS A 375 17.94 -26.69 -17.79
CA LYS A 375 17.25 -27.97 -18.06
C LYS A 375 18.09 -29.20 -17.71
N ASP A 376 19.41 -29.03 -17.57
CA ASP A 376 20.34 -30.10 -17.25
C ASP A 376 20.48 -30.36 -15.75
N VAL A 377 19.88 -29.51 -14.89
CA VAL A 377 19.86 -29.70 -13.44
C VAL A 377 19.11 -30.99 -13.10
N ARG A 378 19.75 -31.84 -12.27
CA ARG A 378 19.19 -33.11 -11.81
C ARG A 378 18.96 -33.13 -10.31
N ARG A 379 19.71 -32.32 -9.56
CA ARG A 379 19.59 -32.25 -8.11
C ARG A 379 19.67 -30.83 -7.59
N ILE A 380 18.71 -30.45 -6.77
CA ILE A 380 18.61 -29.13 -6.13
C ILE A 380 18.60 -29.32 -4.61
N ALA A 381 19.38 -28.52 -3.89
CA ALA A 381 19.26 -28.37 -2.44
C ALA A 381 18.48 -27.09 -2.14
N VAL A 382 17.27 -27.22 -1.60
CA VAL A 382 16.45 -26.11 -1.10
C VAL A 382 16.69 -25.99 0.41
N ILE A 383 17.07 -24.79 0.87
CA ILE A 383 17.55 -24.59 2.25
C ILE A 383 16.90 -23.35 2.85
N GLY A 384 16.36 -23.49 4.06
CA GLY A 384 15.89 -22.37 4.89
C GLY A 384 14.51 -21.82 4.54
N GLY A 385 14.18 -20.71 5.17
CA GLY A 385 13.09 -19.77 4.86
C GLY A 385 11.66 -20.32 4.88
N TYR A 386 11.38 -21.38 5.63
CA TYR A 386 10.04 -22.03 5.65
C TYR A 386 9.54 -22.47 4.25
N ALA A 387 10.44 -22.69 3.29
CA ALA A 387 10.09 -23.02 1.92
C ALA A 387 9.24 -24.27 1.77
N ASP A 388 9.28 -25.18 2.75
CA ASP A 388 8.44 -26.39 2.86
C ASP A 388 7.00 -26.09 3.30
N LYS A 389 6.77 -24.98 4.01
CA LYS A 389 5.47 -24.62 4.57
C LYS A 389 4.72 -23.60 3.72
N GLY A 390 5.42 -22.58 3.27
CA GLY A 390 4.81 -21.47 2.55
C GLY A 390 5.69 -20.23 2.50
N VAL A 391 5.04 -19.06 2.36
CA VAL A 391 5.69 -17.77 2.21
C VAL A 391 5.34 -16.81 3.35
N MET A 392 6.29 -15.92 3.67
CA MET A 392 6.17 -14.97 4.78
C MET A 392 5.05 -13.95 4.56
N SER A 393 4.40 -13.56 5.66
CA SER A 393 3.42 -12.46 5.73
C SER A 393 3.84 -11.43 6.78
N GLY A 394 3.50 -10.15 6.56
CA GLY A 394 3.64 -9.10 7.57
C GLY A 394 2.63 -9.25 8.70
N GLY A 395 2.93 -8.64 9.86
CA GLY A 395 2.08 -8.67 11.06
C GLY A 395 1.29 -7.38 11.28
N GLY A 396 0.35 -7.41 12.22
CA GLY A 396 -0.49 -6.28 12.56
C GLY A 396 -1.88 -6.32 11.92
N SER A 397 -2.51 -5.15 11.76
CA SER A 397 -3.89 -5.01 11.24
C SER A 397 -4.05 -5.51 9.80
N SER A 398 -3.02 -5.40 8.98
CA SER A 398 -3.06 -5.82 7.56
C SER A 398 -2.90 -7.32 7.32
N ARG A 399 -2.74 -8.12 8.39
CA ARG A 399 -2.49 -9.56 8.30
C ARG A 399 -3.74 -10.33 7.88
N VAL A 400 -3.64 -11.16 6.83
CA VAL A 400 -4.72 -12.08 6.41
C VAL A 400 -4.54 -13.43 7.09
N ASP A 401 -5.31 -13.72 8.13
CA ASP A 401 -5.18 -14.94 8.96
C ASP A 401 -5.77 -16.18 8.29
N TYR A 402 -6.81 -16.01 7.48
CA TYR A 402 -7.51 -17.09 6.80
C TYR A 402 -7.51 -16.85 5.30
N THR A 403 -6.79 -17.70 4.59
CA THR A 403 -6.61 -17.60 3.15
C THR A 403 -7.58 -18.50 2.38
N ILE A 404 -7.77 -18.19 1.11
CA ILE A 404 -8.55 -18.99 0.17
C ILE A 404 -7.98 -20.41 0.03
N ASN A 405 -8.71 -21.28 -0.63
CA ASN A 405 -8.46 -22.73 -0.78
C ASN A 405 -8.67 -23.55 0.51
N GLY A 406 -9.44 -23.00 1.47
CA GLY A 406 -9.82 -23.72 2.69
C GLY A 406 -8.69 -23.89 3.70
N GLY A 407 -7.53 -23.24 3.48
CA GLY A 407 -6.40 -23.27 4.40
C GLY A 407 -6.40 -22.11 5.37
N ASN A 408 -6.09 -22.37 6.63
CA ASN A 408 -5.64 -21.34 7.55
C ASN A 408 -4.17 -21.07 7.27
N ALA A 409 -3.76 -19.80 7.40
CA ALA A 409 -2.35 -19.47 7.39
C ALA A 409 -1.65 -20.20 8.57
N VAL A 410 -0.50 -20.79 8.31
CA VAL A 410 0.23 -21.56 9.31
C VAL A 410 0.88 -20.59 10.30
N PRO A 411 0.58 -20.68 11.60
CA PRO A 411 1.31 -19.92 12.61
C PRO A 411 2.79 -20.30 12.56
N GLY A 412 3.65 -19.30 12.46
CA GLY A 412 5.09 -19.52 12.33
C GLY A 412 5.79 -19.59 13.67
N ILE A 413 6.14 -18.43 14.19
CA ILE A 413 7.00 -18.25 15.36
C ILE A 413 6.46 -17.13 16.26
N THR A 414 7.18 -16.81 17.32
CA THR A 414 6.87 -15.65 18.17
C THR A 414 7.13 -14.32 17.43
N PRO A 415 6.34 -13.25 17.73
CA PRO A 415 5.30 -13.21 18.75
C PRO A 415 4.01 -13.93 18.35
N THR A 416 3.28 -14.49 19.33
CA THR A 416 1.97 -15.14 19.15
C THR A 416 0.80 -14.22 19.46
N THR A 417 1.09 -13.06 20.04
CA THR A 417 0.14 -11.97 20.34
C THR A 417 0.47 -10.76 19.49
N TRP A 418 -0.37 -9.72 19.56
CA TRP A 418 -0.15 -8.48 18.79
C TRP A 418 1.32 -8.00 18.82
N PRO A 419 1.91 -7.64 17.68
CA PRO A 419 1.35 -7.59 16.32
C PRO A 419 1.38 -8.95 15.58
N GLY A 420 1.72 -10.06 16.27
CA GLY A 420 1.61 -11.44 15.76
C GLY A 420 0.16 -11.97 15.77
N PRO A 421 0.02 -13.28 15.58
CA PRO A 421 1.08 -14.28 15.37
C PRO A 421 1.83 -14.06 14.07
N VAL A 422 3.08 -14.52 14.01
CA VAL A 422 3.82 -14.62 12.74
C VAL A 422 3.14 -15.69 11.89
N ILE A 423 2.75 -15.31 10.67
CA ILE A 423 1.99 -16.16 9.76
C ILE A 423 2.80 -16.45 8.50
N ILE A 424 2.71 -17.68 8.04
CA ILE A 424 3.22 -18.17 6.77
C ILE A 424 2.00 -18.60 5.95
N HIS A 425 1.77 -17.99 4.80
CA HIS A 425 0.70 -18.38 3.89
C HIS A 425 1.01 -19.73 3.25
N PRO A 426 0.03 -20.66 3.16
CA PRO A 426 0.26 -22.02 2.68
C PRO A 426 0.43 -22.07 1.15
N SER A 427 1.51 -21.52 0.64
CA SER A 427 1.95 -21.52 -0.76
C SER A 427 3.44 -21.89 -0.77
N SER A 428 3.73 -23.21 -0.68
CA SER A 428 5.08 -23.74 -0.50
C SER A 428 5.93 -23.62 -1.77
N PRO A 429 7.01 -22.80 -1.77
CA PRO A 429 7.96 -22.76 -2.89
C PRO A 429 8.59 -24.12 -3.19
N LEU A 430 8.87 -24.92 -2.18
CA LEU A 430 9.40 -26.28 -2.33
C LEU A 430 8.44 -27.18 -3.11
N GLN A 431 7.14 -27.16 -2.75
CA GLN A 431 6.15 -27.97 -3.42
C GLN A 431 5.91 -27.47 -4.87
N ALA A 432 5.88 -26.17 -5.08
CA ALA A 432 5.76 -25.56 -6.40
C ALA A 432 6.95 -25.95 -7.31
N LEU A 433 8.18 -25.92 -6.79
CA LEU A 433 9.38 -26.37 -7.49
C LEU A 433 9.32 -27.86 -7.84
N ARG A 434 8.86 -28.73 -6.92
CA ARG A 434 8.68 -30.18 -7.20
C ARG A 434 7.65 -30.42 -8.29
N THR A 435 6.58 -29.62 -8.31
CA THR A 435 5.56 -29.68 -9.35
C THR A 435 6.09 -29.23 -10.71
N ALA A 436 6.86 -28.14 -10.74
CA ALA A 436 7.44 -27.59 -11.97
C ALA A 436 8.59 -28.45 -12.52
N LEU A 437 9.29 -29.20 -11.67
CA LEU A 437 10.49 -29.97 -12.00
C LEU A 437 10.35 -31.46 -11.57
N PRO A 438 9.40 -32.23 -12.11
CA PRO A 438 9.06 -33.57 -11.63
C PRO A 438 10.18 -34.61 -11.76
N ASN A 439 11.18 -34.35 -12.62
CA ASN A 439 12.31 -35.24 -12.88
C ASN A 439 13.60 -34.81 -12.15
N VAL A 440 13.51 -33.79 -11.27
CA VAL A 440 14.66 -33.28 -10.52
C VAL A 440 14.54 -33.74 -9.08
N GLN A 441 15.62 -34.28 -8.53
CA GLN A 441 15.68 -34.56 -7.10
C GLN A 441 15.80 -33.25 -6.33
N ILE A 442 14.87 -32.96 -5.43
CA ILE A 442 14.85 -31.76 -4.61
C ILE A 442 14.90 -32.14 -3.13
N ASP A 443 16.05 -31.93 -2.52
CA ASP A 443 16.29 -32.15 -1.09
C ASP A 443 15.98 -30.86 -0.34
N TYR A 444 15.31 -30.95 0.82
CA TYR A 444 15.01 -29.80 1.68
C TYR A 444 15.69 -29.92 3.03
N LEU A 445 16.25 -28.80 3.50
CA LEU A 445 16.75 -28.62 4.87
C LEU A 445 16.27 -27.26 5.40
N ASP A 446 15.90 -27.20 6.68
CA ASP A 446 15.43 -25.97 7.33
C ASP A 446 16.56 -24.93 7.58
N GLY A 447 17.80 -25.28 7.37
CA GLY A 447 18.96 -24.40 7.53
C GLY A 447 19.51 -24.28 8.97
N THR A 448 18.90 -24.92 9.96
CA THR A 448 19.35 -24.88 11.37
C THR A 448 20.72 -25.54 11.56
N ASP A 449 20.96 -26.68 10.88
CA ASP A 449 22.28 -27.31 10.80
C ASP A 449 23.03 -26.86 9.54
N ARG A 450 23.87 -25.82 9.70
CA ARG A 450 24.71 -25.30 8.61
C ARG A 450 25.67 -26.31 8.01
N THR A 451 26.13 -27.28 8.79
CA THR A 451 27.01 -28.34 8.31
C THR A 451 26.27 -29.31 7.40
N ALA A 452 25.06 -29.71 7.79
CA ALA A 452 24.20 -30.51 6.92
C ALA A 452 23.79 -29.76 5.66
N ALA A 453 23.46 -28.46 5.77
CA ALA A 453 23.16 -27.58 4.64
C ALA A 453 24.33 -27.51 3.64
N ALA A 454 25.57 -27.32 4.12
CA ALA A 454 26.76 -27.32 3.27
C ALA A 454 26.98 -28.65 2.56
N ARG A 455 26.77 -29.80 3.25
CA ARG A 455 26.88 -31.13 2.63
C ARG A 455 25.85 -31.33 1.52
N ALA A 456 24.59 -30.95 1.78
CA ALA A 456 23.51 -31.05 0.79
C ALA A 456 23.79 -30.14 -0.42
N ALA A 457 24.21 -28.91 -0.18
CA ALA A 457 24.58 -27.95 -1.23
C ALA A 457 25.74 -28.47 -2.11
N LYS A 458 26.77 -29.05 -1.49
CA LYS A 458 27.92 -29.62 -2.21
C LYS A 458 27.52 -30.82 -3.09
N ALA A 459 26.51 -31.58 -2.71
CA ALA A 459 26.01 -32.76 -3.43
C ALA A 459 25.01 -32.41 -4.53
N ALA A 460 24.53 -31.17 -4.60
CA ALA A 460 23.55 -30.71 -5.55
C ALA A 460 24.20 -29.96 -6.72
N ASP A 461 23.51 -29.97 -7.89
CA ASP A 461 23.90 -29.16 -9.04
C ASP A 461 23.73 -27.67 -8.78
N VAL A 462 22.68 -27.30 -8.02
CA VAL A 462 22.31 -25.95 -7.62
C VAL A 462 21.82 -25.95 -6.15
N ALA A 463 22.17 -24.94 -5.41
CA ALA A 463 21.57 -24.66 -4.10
C ALA A 463 20.65 -23.43 -4.17
N ILE A 464 19.49 -23.47 -3.54
CA ILE A 464 18.57 -22.36 -3.40
C ILE A 464 18.35 -22.08 -1.92
N VAL A 465 18.81 -20.92 -1.45
CA VAL A 465 18.63 -20.51 -0.05
C VAL A 465 17.49 -19.51 0.02
N PHE A 466 16.48 -19.85 0.79
CA PHE A 466 15.40 -18.93 1.15
C PHE A 466 15.77 -18.20 2.44
N ALA A 467 15.71 -16.89 2.43
CA ALA A 467 15.99 -16.06 3.60
C ALA A 467 14.82 -15.10 3.85
N THR A 468 14.39 -15.04 5.12
CA THR A 468 13.18 -14.34 5.53
C THR A 468 13.45 -13.29 6.59
N GLN A 469 12.70 -12.19 6.55
CA GLN A 469 12.72 -11.17 7.59
C GLN A 469 11.27 -10.73 7.85
N TRP A 470 10.74 -11.06 9.04
CA TRP A 470 9.42 -10.63 9.44
C TRP A 470 9.43 -9.20 9.95
N ALA A 471 8.39 -8.44 9.61
CA ALA A 471 8.13 -7.10 10.10
C ALA A 471 6.64 -6.92 10.36
N ALA A 472 6.29 -5.95 11.20
CA ALA A 472 4.91 -5.76 11.61
C ALA A 472 4.62 -4.33 12.03
N GLU A 473 3.36 -4.01 12.01
CA GLU A 473 2.79 -2.83 12.65
C GLU A 473 3.21 -2.74 14.13
N SER A 474 3.40 -1.53 14.64
CA SER A 474 3.84 -1.19 16.01
C SER A 474 5.31 -1.49 16.34
N VAL A 475 6.09 -2.08 15.43
CA VAL A 475 7.48 -2.49 15.71
C VAL A 475 8.38 -2.21 14.52
N ASP A 476 9.35 -1.31 14.69
CA ASP A 476 10.42 -1.14 13.72
C ASP A 476 11.53 -2.18 13.89
N LEU A 477 12.18 -2.52 12.81
CA LEU A 477 13.32 -3.41 12.81
C LEU A 477 14.54 -2.73 13.46
N PRO A 478 15.31 -3.42 14.28
CA PRO A 478 16.47 -2.82 14.96
C PRO A 478 17.58 -2.42 13.99
N ASP A 479 17.76 -3.19 12.95
CA ASP A 479 18.76 -2.98 11.91
C ASP A 479 18.34 -3.67 10.61
N MET A 480 19.16 -3.59 9.57
CA MET A 480 18.93 -4.17 8.25
C MET A 480 19.48 -5.60 8.09
N ARG A 481 19.93 -6.28 9.15
CA ARG A 481 20.43 -7.64 9.05
C ARG A 481 19.31 -8.65 8.86
N LEU A 482 19.60 -9.75 8.19
CA LEU A 482 18.75 -10.92 8.24
C LEU A 482 18.77 -11.53 9.66
N PRO A 483 17.62 -11.90 10.25
CA PRO A 483 17.60 -12.51 11.58
C PRO A 483 18.19 -13.92 11.58
N ASP A 484 18.38 -14.50 12.78
CA ASP A 484 18.72 -15.92 13.01
C ASP A 484 20.01 -16.39 12.32
N ASN A 485 21.00 -15.51 12.18
CA ASN A 485 22.27 -15.81 11.49
C ASN A 485 22.12 -16.35 10.06
N GLN A 486 21.06 -15.96 9.34
CA GLN A 486 20.82 -16.38 7.95
C GLN A 486 21.94 -15.92 7.01
N ASP A 487 22.61 -14.80 7.27
CA ASP A 487 23.80 -14.37 6.53
C ASP A 487 24.91 -15.45 6.58
N ALA A 488 25.19 -16.01 7.75
CA ALA A 488 26.18 -17.06 7.91
C ALA A 488 25.76 -18.39 7.25
N LEU A 489 24.46 -18.70 7.19
CA LEU A 489 23.93 -19.84 6.44
C LEU A 489 24.19 -19.66 4.95
N ILE A 490 23.84 -18.50 4.38
CA ILE A 490 24.05 -18.18 2.96
C ILE A 490 25.53 -18.27 2.61
N GLU A 491 26.43 -17.69 3.43
CA GLU A 491 27.87 -17.77 3.21
C GLU A 491 28.39 -19.19 3.23
N THR A 492 27.92 -20.02 4.15
CA THR A 492 28.30 -21.44 4.28
C THR A 492 27.86 -22.23 3.06
N VAL A 493 26.65 -22.03 2.60
CA VAL A 493 26.09 -22.70 1.41
C VAL A 493 26.79 -22.24 0.15
N ALA A 494 27.00 -20.93 -0.05
CA ALA A 494 27.67 -20.37 -1.22
C ALA A 494 29.15 -20.84 -1.33
N LYS A 495 29.82 -21.01 -0.19
CA LYS A 495 31.16 -21.60 -0.16
C LYS A 495 31.17 -23.08 -0.58
N ALA A 496 30.11 -23.82 -0.25
CA ALA A 496 29.98 -25.24 -0.57
C ALA A 496 29.54 -25.47 -2.03
N ASN A 497 28.70 -24.58 -2.57
CA ASN A 497 28.21 -24.61 -3.95
C ASN A 497 28.20 -23.20 -4.56
N PRO A 498 29.10 -22.89 -5.52
CA PRO A 498 29.16 -21.58 -6.16
C PRO A 498 27.94 -21.27 -7.04
N LYS A 499 27.08 -22.25 -7.35
CA LYS A 499 25.82 -22.05 -8.05
C LYS A 499 24.66 -21.88 -7.05
N THR A 500 24.87 -21.06 -6.02
CA THR A 500 23.87 -20.75 -5.02
C THR A 500 23.02 -19.56 -5.45
N THR A 501 21.72 -19.75 -5.49
CA THR A 501 20.71 -18.69 -5.65
C THR A 501 20.11 -18.35 -4.30
N VAL A 502 19.92 -17.06 -4.00
CA VAL A 502 19.23 -16.61 -2.80
C VAL A 502 17.85 -16.02 -3.18
N VAL A 503 16.81 -16.47 -2.51
CA VAL A 503 15.46 -15.91 -2.57
C VAL A 503 15.20 -15.19 -1.25
N LEU A 504 14.88 -13.90 -1.33
CA LEU A 504 14.59 -13.05 -0.18
C LEU A 504 13.08 -12.84 -0.04
N GLU A 505 12.54 -13.12 1.14
CA GLU A 505 11.18 -12.77 1.54
C GLU A 505 11.29 -11.76 2.69
N THR A 506 11.44 -10.47 2.35
CA THR A 506 11.73 -9.41 3.32
C THR A 506 10.78 -8.22 3.17
N ASN A 507 10.60 -7.49 4.28
CA ASN A 507 9.78 -6.27 4.38
C ASN A 507 10.32 -5.13 3.50
N GLY A 508 11.63 -5.08 3.35
CA GLY A 508 12.37 -4.04 2.66
C GLY A 508 13.82 -4.45 2.38
N PRO A 509 14.68 -3.51 2.04
CA PRO A 509 16.11 -3.73 1.86
C PRO A 509 16.78 -4.33 3.11
N VAL A 510 17.67 -5.30 2.89
CA VAL A 510 18.49 -5.92 3.92
C VAL A 510 19.99 -5.80 3.57
N ARG A 511 20.87 -5.88 4.57
CA ARG A 511 22.31 -6.02 4.31
C ARG A 511 22.59 -7.34 3.62
N MET A 512 23.53 -7.34 2.69
CA MET A 512 23.93 -8.53 1.92
C MET A 512 25.45 -8.69 1.93
N PRO A 513 26.08 -9.08 3.05
CA PRO A 513 27.54 -9.22 3.10
C PRO A 513 28.06 -10.33 2.16
N TRP A 514 27.17 -11.24 1.77
CA TRP A 514 27.41 -12.38 0.90
C TRP A 514 27.11 -12.11 -0.59
N ALA A 515 26.62 -10.93 -0.96
CA ALA A 515 26.07 -10.66 -2.30
C ALA A 515 27.05 -11.00 -3.45
N GLU A 516 28.36 -10.72 -3.29
CA GLU A 516 29.35 -10.98 -4.32
C GLU A 516 29.76 -12.48 -4.44
N ARG A 517 29.27 -13.31 -3.52
CA ARG A 517 29.57 -14.76 -3.47
C ARG A 517 28.49 -15.61 -4.11
N VAL A 518 27.33 -15.03 -4.42
CA VAL A 518 26.21 -15.73 -5.02
C VAL A 518 25.90 -15.17 -6.41
N PRO A 519 25.76 -16.03 -7.42
CA PRO A 519 25.53 -15.57 -8.79
C PRO A 519 24.12 -15.00 -9.02
N ALA A 520 23.11 -15.38 -8.22
CA ALA A 520 21.75 -14.90 -8.40
C ALA A 520 21.06 -14.57 -7.07
N VAL A 521 20.27 -13.48 -7.10
CA VAL A 521 19.43 -13.03 -5.99
C VAL A 521 18.08 -12.60 -6.53
N LEU A 522 17.01 -13.19 -6.00
CA LEU A 522 15.62 -12.85 -6.30
C LEU A 522 14.98 -12.27 -5.02
N GLN A 523 14.50 -11.02 -5.08
CA GLN A 523 13.66 -10.41 -4.05
C GLN A 523 12.19 -10.72 -4.35
N ALA A 524 11.54 -11.50 -3.50
CA ALA A 524 10.14 -11.87 -3.61
C ALA A 524 9.21 -11.01 -2.74
N TRP A 525 9.75 -10.19 -1.83
CA TRP A 525 9.00 -9.42 -0.83
C TRP A 525 8.17 -10.34 0.08
N TYR A 526 6.93 -9.96 0.44
CA TYR A 526 5.91 -10.89 0.95
C TYR A 526 4.96 -11.19 -0.22
N PRO A 527 5.08 -12.35 -0.85
CA PRO A 527 4.49 -12.57 -2.17
C PRO A 527 3.02 -13.03 -2.15
N GLY A 528 2.39 -13.09 -0.95
CA GLY A 528 0.99 -13.49 -0.82
C GLY A 528 0.71 -14.96 -1.12
N ILE A 529 -0.59 -15.30 -1.23
CA ILE A 529 -1.02 -16.71 -1.29
C ILE A 529 -0.62 -17.47 -2.57
N GLY A 530 -0.26 -16.78 -3.62
CA GLY A 530 0.27 -17.36 -4.87
C GLY A 530 1.80 -17.32 -4.98
N GLY A 531 2.50 -17.01 -3.86
CA GLY A 531 3.94 -16.71 -3.86
C GLY A 531 4.83 -17.88 -4.18
N GLY A 532 4.50 -19.09 -3.71
CA GLY A 532 5.29 -20.28 -3.99
C GLY A 532 5.34 -20.63 -5.47
N GLU A 533 4.20 -20.58 -6.13
CA GLU A 533 4.05 -20.79 -7.57
C GLU A 533 4.76 -19.70 -8.37
N ALA A 534 4.62 -18.43 -7.95
CA ALA A 534 5.28 -17.30 -8.59
C ALA A 534 6.82 -17.43 -8.52
N ILE A 535 7.36 -17.75 -7.35
CA ILE A 535 8.81 -17.97 -7.16
C ILE A 535 9.29 -19.14 -8.04
N ALA A 536 8.58 -20.26 -8.04
CA ALA A 536 8.94 -21.42 -8.86
C ALA A 536 8.93 -21.07 -10.36
N ASN A 537 7.91 -20.35 -10.84
CA ASN A 537 7.80 -19.90 -12.24
C ASN A 537 8.96 -18.99 -12.66
N LEU A 538 9.37 -18.08 -11.76
CA LEU A 538 10.52 -17.20 -11.99
C LEU A 538 11.83 -17.99 -12.01
N LEU A 539 12.08 -18.84 -11.03
CA LEU A 539 13.32 -19.63 -10.94
C LEU A 539 13.49 -20.58 -12.14
N THR A 540 12.40 -21.21 -12.60
CA THR A 540 12.43 -22.14 -13.73
C THR A 540 12.39 -21.44 -15.11
N GLY A 541 12.07 -20.15 -15.13
CA GLY A 541 11.93 -19.36 -16.35
C GLY A 541 10.61 -19.62 -17.11
N ALA A 542 9.61 -20.21 -16.47
CA ALA A 542 8.24 -20.24 -16.97
C ALA A 542 7.68 -18.81 -17.12
N VAL A 543 8.09 -17.93 -16.20
CA VAL A 543 7.84 -16.49 -16.28
C VAL A 543 9.19 -15.75 -16.31
N ASN A 544 9.28 -14.72 -17.14
CA ASN A 544 10.44 -13.84 -17.21
C ASN A 544 10.30 -12.71 -16.17
N PRO A 545 11.28 -12.52 -15.24
CA PRO A 545 11.25 -11.43 -14.28
C PRO A 545 11.08 -10.06 -14.95
N SER A 546 10.24 -9.23 -14.36
CA SER A 546 9.97 -7.88 -14.87
C SER A 546 9.75 -6.84 -13.78
N GLY A 547 9.99 -7.22 -12.53
CA GLY A 547 9.92 -6.34 -11.38
C GLY A 547 11.12 -5.41 -11.32
N HIS A 548 10.90 -4.18 -10.81
CA HIS A 548 11.93 -3.17 -10.58
C HIS A 548 11.76 -2.57 -9.19
N LEU A 549 12.85 -2.32 -8.50
CA LEU A 549 12.83 -1.83 -7.11
C LEU A 549 12.04 -0.53 -6.96
N PRO A 550 11.07 -0.44 -6.04
CA PRO A 550 10.37 0.78 -5.70
C PRO A 550 11.09 1.57 -4.59
N VAL A 551 12.24 1.07 -4.16
CA VAL A 551 13.09 1.63 -3.11
C VAL A 551 14.57 1.46 -3.48
N THR A 552 15.39 2.38 -3.03
CA THR A 552 16.85 2.27 -3.07
C THR A 552 17.29 1.21 -2.06
N TRP A 553 18.24 0.38 -2.43
CA TRP A 553 18.82 -0.66 -1.57
C TRP A 553 20.16 -0.21 -1.02
N PRO A 554 20.28 0.25 0.23
CA PRO A 554 21.55 0.65 0.84
C PRO A 554 22.52 -0.52 0.99
N VAL A 555 23.79 -0.23 1.13
CA VAL A 555 24.79 -1.22 1.55
C VAL A 555 24.58 -1.56 3.02
N ASP A 556 24.40 -0.53 3.85
CA ASP A 556 24.10 -0.63 5.28
C ASP A 556 23.49 0.71 5.79
N GLU A 557 23.22 0.78 7.10
CA GLU A 557 22.57 1.92 7.75
C GLU A 557 23.42 3.19 7.74
N SER A 558 24.73 3.13 7.50
CA SER A 558 25.58 4.32 7.43
C SER A 558 25.20 5.24 6.25
N GLN A 559 24.53 4.68 5.24
CA GLN A 559 24.05 5.43 4.08
C GLN A 559 22.67 6.09 4.31
N LEU A 560 21.99 5.77 5.41
CA LEU A 560 20.67 6.32 5.72
C LEU A 560 20.76 7.72 6.31
N PRO A 561 19.73 8.58 6.14
CA PRO A 561 19.64 9.87 6.82
C PRO A 561 19.74 9.75 8.34
N ARG A 562 19.20 8.69 8.90
CA ARG A 562 19.21 8.34 10.33
C ARG A 562 19.83 6.94 10.51
N PRO A 563 21.15 6.84 10.76
CA PRO A 563 21.80 5.53 10.98
C PRO A 563 21.23 4.76 12.19
N SER A 564 20.68 5.46 13.18
CA SER A 564 19.96 4.87 14.33
C SER A 564 18.54 5.41 14.43
N ILE A 565 17.61 4.57 14.91
CA ILE A 565 16.21 4.97 15.13
C ILE A 565 16.09 5.57 16.53
N PRO A 566 15.64 6.85 16.68
CA PRO A 566 15.41 7.45 17.98
C PRO A 566 14.32 6.69 18.76
N GLY A 567 14.58 6.40 20.04
CA GLY A 567 13.59 5.75 20.93
C GLY A 567 13.31 4.28 20.66
N LEU A 568 14.09 3.60 19.80
CA LEU A 568 13.96 2.17 19.51
C LEU A 568 14.03 1.32 20.79
N GLY A 569 13.17 0.29 20.87
CA GLY A 569 13.15 -0.66 22.00
C GLY A 569 12.28 -0.22 23.17
N PHE A 570 11.33 0.67 22.96
CA PHE A 570 10.32 1.12 23.95
C PHE A 570 10.90 1.65 25.29
N LYS A 571 12.15 2.08 25.29
CA LYS A 571 12.72 2.76 26.48
C LYS A 571 11.98 4.08 26.70
N PRO A 572 11.78 4.50 27.98
CA PRO A 572 11.25 5.82 28.26
C PRO A 572 12.06 6.87 27.50
N ALA A 573 11.37 7.73 26.75
CA ALA A 573 12.05 8.76 26.00
C ALA A 573 12.72 9.75 26.95
N LYS A 574 13.95 10.10 26.63
CA LYS A 574 14.54 11.33 27.17
C LYS A 574 13.87 12.54 26.50
N PRO A 575 13.90 13.73 27.11
CA PRO A 575 13.45 14.93 26.43
C PRO A 575 14.08 15.07 25.04
N GLY A 576 13.24 15.17 24.00
CA GLY A 576 13.67 15.22 22.59
C GLY A 576 13.72 13.87 21.84
N GLU A 577 13.67 12.73 22.51
CA GLU A 577 13.59 11.40 21.84
C GLU A 577 12.21 11.08 21.26
N ASP A 578 11.20 11.90 21.54
CA ASP A 578 9.87 11.80 20.92
C ASP A 578 9.77 12.56 19.59
N SER A 579 10.91 12.93 19.00
CA SER A 579 10.97 13.66 17.75
C SER A 579 11.77 12.88 16.73
N ILE A 580 11.24 12.76 15.52
CA ILE A 580 11.95 12.20 14.36
C ILE A 580 12.20 13.34 13.39
N ASP A 581 13.48 13.66 13.18
CA ASP A 581 13.90 14.75 12.31
C ASP A 581 13.95 14.29 10.84
N TYR A 582 12.87 14.52 10.12
CA TYR A 582 12.80 14.33 8.67
C TYR A 582 13.33 15.53 7.87
N ALA A 583 13.70 16.63 8.54
CA ALA A 583 14.34 17.76 7.87
C ALA A 583 15.78 17.43 7.41
N ILE A 584 16.39 16.37 7.93
CA ILE A 584 17.71 15.89 7.52
C ILE A 584 17.75 15.60 6.01
N GLU A 585 16.80 14.85 5.51
CA GLU A 585 16.66 14.56 4.10
C GLU A 585 15.64 15.47 3.41
N GLY A 586 14.66 15.99 4.14
CA GLY A 586 13.58 16.81 3.60
C GLY A 586 12.79 16.09 2.51
N ALA A 587 12.73 16.65 1.31
CA ALA A 587 12.11 16.05 0.14
C ALA A 587 12.98 14.98 -0.55
N ASN A 588 14.24 14.83 -0.14
CA ASN A 588 15.18 13.88 -0.74
C ASN A 588 15.02 12.46 -0.17
N VAL A 589 13.85 11.88 -0.27
CA VAL A 589 13.59 10.50 0.16
C VAL A 589 14.25 9.52 -0.80
N GLY A 590 14.90 8.47 -0.27
CA GLY A 590 15.45 7.36 -1.04
C GLY A 590 16.47 7.77 -2.09
N TYR A 591 16.28 7.40 -3.36
CA TYR A 591 17.24 7.68 -4.44
C TYR A 591 17.62 9.16 -4.58
N LYS A 592 16.74 10.07 -4.19
CA LYS A 592 17.02 11.52 -4.21
C LYS A 592 18.09 11.87 -3.16
N TRP A 593 18.05 11.24 -1.99
CA TRP A 593 19.09 11.36 -0.95
C TRP A 593 20.43 10.82 -1.44
N PHE A 594 20.42 9.62 -2.05
CA PHE A 594 21.63 9.03 -2.62
C PHE A 594 22.23 9.90 -3.70
N ALA A 595 21.42 10.47 -4.58
CA ALA A 595 21.87 11.41 -5.60
C ALA A 595 22.44 12.70 -5.00
N ALA A 596 21.72 13.33 -4.03
CA ALA A 596 22.15 14.56 -3.36
C ALA A 596 23.46 14.40 -2.58
N ARG A 597 23.67 13.23 -1.97
CA ARG A 597 24.86 12.90 -1.19
C ARG A 597 25.94 12.19 -2.00
N LYS A 598 25.70 11.90 -3.29
CA LYS A 598 26.63 11.16 -4.17
C LYS A 598 27.00 9.81 -3.60
N LEU A 599 26.04 9.12 -2.97
CA LEU A 599 26.21 7.78 -2.42
C LEU A 599 25.94 6.73 -3.49
N THR A 600 26.69 5.61 -3.44
CA THR A 600 26.44 4.46 -4.31
C THR A 600 25.69 3.40 -3.50
N PRO A 601 24.42 3.09 -3.83
CA PRO A 601 23.68 2.03 -3.17
C PRO A 601 24.13 0.64 -3.63
N ARG A 602 23.70 -0.40 -2.93
CA ARG A 602 23.85 -1.79 -3.41
C ARG A 602 23.08 -2.01 -4.71
N TYR A 603 21.80 -1.56 -4.74
CA TYR A 603 20.97 -1.50 -5.94
C TYR A 603 20.20 -0.18 -5.95
N PRO A 604 20.16 0.54 -7.07
CA PRO A 604 19.45 1.80 -7.16
C PRO A 604 17.93 1.59 -7.26
N PHE A 605 17.16 2.61 -6.90
CA PHE A 605 15.74 2.71 -7.23
C PHE A 605 15.50 2.43 -8.73
N GLY A 606 14.48 1.65 -9.03
CA GLY A 606 14.17 1.26 -10.40
C GLY A 606 15.02 0.12 -10.97
N HIS A 607 15.97 -0.45 -10.19
CA HIS A 607 16.78 -1.59 -10.62
C HIS A 607 15.93 -2.87 -10.72
N GLY A 608 16.16 -3.65 -11.77
CA GLY A 608 15.56 -4.97 -11.98
C GLY A 608 16.07 -5.60 -13.26
N LEU A 609 16.39 -6.90 -13.21
CA LEU A 609 16.93 -7.67 -14.31
C LEU A 609 15.86 -8.53 -14.97
N SER A 610 16.13 -8.96 -16.21
CA SER A 610 15.27 -9.82 -17.01
C SER A 610 16.10 -10.93 -17.67
N TYR A 611 15.44 -12.03 -18.06
CA TYR A 611 16.04 -13.09 -18.86
C TYR A 611 16.13 -12.75 -20.36
N THR A 612 15.72 -11.54 -20.73
CA THR A 612 15.89 -10.97 -22.08
C THR A 612 16.57 -9.61 -21.98
N GLN A 613 16.86 -9.01 -23.12
CA GLN A 613 17.58 -7.74 -23.19
C GLN A 613 16.74 -6.70 -23.93
N PHE A 614 16.80 -5.46 -23.45
CA PHE A 614 16.08 -4.34 -24.07
C PHE A 614 17.04 -3.25 -24.49
N ARG A 615 16.85 -2.73 -25.70
CA ARG A 615 17.49 -1.52 -26.20
C ARG A 615 16.48 -0.38 -26.12
N MET A 616 16.89 0.72 -25.50
CA MET A 616 16.11 1.95 -25.41
C MET A 616 16.90 3.07 -26.11
N GLY A 617 16.20 4.00 -26.76
CA GLY A 617 16.87 5.14 -27.40
C GLY A 617 15.93 6.02 -28.19
N GLY A 618 16.48 6.97 -28.96
CA GLY A 618 15.68 7.90 -29.74
C GLY A 618 14.92 8.91 -28.89
N LEU A 619 15.43 9.24 -27.71
CA LEU A 619 14.80 10.20 -26.80
C LEU A 619 14.64 11.56 -27.45
N ARG A 620 13.41 12.05 -27.48
CA ARG A 620 13.03 13.42 -27.86
C ARG A 620 12.16 13.98 -26.75
N VAL A 621 12.38 15.21 -26.41
CA VAL A 621 11.63 15.91 -25.36
C VAL A 621 11.03 17.17 -25.94
N ASP A 622 9.75 17.38 -25.75
CA ASP A 622 9.01 18.56 -26.16
C ASP A 622 8.32 19.18 -24.93
N ALA A 623 8.28 20.52 -24.88
CA ALA A 623 7.62 21.24 -23.82
C ALA A 623 6.62 22.24 -24.41
N ARG A 624 5.39 22.20 -23.89
CA ARG A 624 4.32 23.15 -24.22
C ARG A 624 3.74 23.73 -22.94
N GLY A 625 4.13 24.97 -22.64
CA GLY A 625 3.83 25.57 -21.34
C GLY A 625 4.48 24.77 -20.20
N SER A 626 3.69 24.32 -19.25
CA SER A 626 4.13 23.46 -18.13
C SER A 626 4.11 21.96 -18.44
N GLN A 627 3.62 21.54 -19.60
CA GLN A 627 3.55 20.14 -19.99
C GLN A 627 4.85 19.71 -20.67
N LEU A 628 5.53 18.72 -20.12
CA LEU A 628 6.69 18.07 -20.70
C LEU A 628 6.29 16.69 -21.22
N THR A 629 6.64 16.40 -22.46
CA THR A 629 6.39 15.13 -23.13
C THR A 629 7.69 14.53 -23.63
N ALA A 630 7.99 13.29 -23.25
CA ALA A 630 9.13 12.54 -23.75
C ALA A 630 8.65 11.42 -24.69
N SER A 631 9.31 11.28 -25.85
CA SER A 631 9.08 10.22 -26.80
C SER A 631 10.38 9.45 -27.05
N PHE A 632 10.32 8.14 -27.11
CA PHE A 632 11.47 7.25 -27.29
C PHE A 632 11.05 5.89 -27.86
N GLU A 633 12.02 5.05 -28.17
CA GLU A 633 11.80 3.70 -28.67
C GLU A 633 12.35 2.64 -27.70
N VAL A 634 11.65 1.53 -27.60
CA VAL A 634 12.07 0.34 -26.84
C VAL A 634 11.99 -0.88 -27.75
N GLU A 635 13.05 -1.69 -27.77
CA GLU A 635 13.15 -2.92 -28.54
C GLU A 635 13.61 -4.07 -27.66
N ASN A 636 12.96 -5.22 -27.77
CA ASN A 636 13.45 -6.46 -27.17
C ASN A 636 14.49 -7.09 -28.13
N THR A 637 15.76 -7.01 -27.76
CA THR A 637 16.88 -7.54 -28.54
C THR A 637 17.28 -8.96 -28.16
N GLY A 638 16.66 -9.51 -27.11
CA GLY A 638 16.96 -10.86 -26.62
C GLY A 638 16.02 -11.93 -27.19
N PRO A 639 16.23 -13.21 -26.80
CA PRO A 639 15.55 -14.36 -27.39
C PRO A 639 14.20 -14.70 -26.77
N ARG A 640 13.75 -13.98 -25.74
CA ARG A 640 12.50 -14.26 -24.99
C ARG A 640 11.58 -13.07 -24.98
N GLU A 641 10.27 -13.32 -24.93
CA GLU A 641 9.30 -12.30 -24.57
C GLU A 641 9.59 -11.80 -23.14
N GLY A 642 9.45 -10.51 -22.91
CA GLY A 642 9.65 -9.90 -21.61
C GLY A 642 9.05 -8.52 -21.52
N ALA A 643 8.91 -8.00 -20.29
CA ALA A 643 8.41 -6.66 -20.07
C ALA A 643 9.56 -5.71 -19.67
N ALA A 644 9.67 -4.61 -20.43
CA ALA A 644 10.59 -3.51 -20.14
C ALA A 644 9.87 -2.43 -19.34
N VAL A 645 10.62 -1.75 -18.48
CA VAL A 645 10.17 -0.56 -17.73
C VAL A 645 11.13 0.60 -18.01
N PRO A 646 11.01 1.28 -19.16
CA PRO A 646 11.72 2.53 -19.38
C PRO A 646 11.24 3.59 -18.39
N GLN A 647 12.19 4.20 -17.69
CA GLN A 647 11.98 5.19 -16.64
C GLN A 647 12.48 6.55 -17.12
N LEU A 648 11.73 7.60 -16.80
CA LEU A 648 12.10 8.98 -17.14
C LEU A 648 12.38 9.74 -15.86
N TYR A 649 13.56 10.30 -15.78
CA TYR A 649 13.97 11.18 -14.70
C TYR A 649 14.28 12.56 -15.23
N VAL A 650 14.19 13.56 -14.36
CA VAL A 650 14.61 14.93 -14.65
C VAL A 650 15.63 15.39 -13.64
N ALA A 651 16.75 15.92 -14.13
CA ALA A 651 17.62 16.76 -13.34
C ALA A 651 17.14 18.21 -13.52
N LEU A 652 16.82 18.85 -12.40
CA LEU A 652 16.36 20.23 -12.34
C LEU A 652 17.51 21.20 -12.66
N PRO A 653 17.25 22.47 -12.99
CA PRO A 653 18.29 23.47 -13.20
C PRO A 653 19.27 23.55 -12.03
N ASP A 654 20.51 23.96 -12.29
CA ASP A 654 21.58 24.01 -11.29
C ASP A 654 21.17 24.82 -10.04
N GLY A 655 21.52 24.32 -8.86
CA GLY A 655 21.22 24.92 -7.56
C GLY A 655 20.00 24.36 -6.82
N HIS A 656 19.25 23.43 -7.41
CA HIS A 656 18.14 22.76 -6.72
C HIS A 656 18.62 21.76 -5.66
N ALA A 657 17.95 21.75 -4.51
CA ALA A 657 18.25 20.84 -3.41
C ALA A 657 17.94 19.36 -3.75
N THR A 658 16.99 19.13 -4.66
CA THR A 658 16.63 17.79 -5.15
C THR A 658 17.20 17.60 -6.55
N PRO A 659 18.30 16.82 -6.71
CA PRO A 659 19.04 16.77 -7.97
C PRO A 659 18.38 15.92 -9.06
N LEU A 660 17.51 15.00 -8.69
CA LEU A 660 16.88 14.03 -9.61
C LEU A 660 15.46 13.69 -9.17
N ARG A 661 14.50 13.68 -10.09
CA ARG A 661 13.10 13.30 -9.82
C ARG A 661 12.58 12.37 -10.91
N LEU A 662 11.86 11.31 -10.54
CA LEU A 662 11.07 10.49 -11.46
C LEU A 662 9.92 11.34 -11.99
N ILE A 663 9.74 11.37 -13.31
CA ILE A 663 8.68 12.15 -13.98
C ILE A 663 7.68 11.29 -14.75
N GLY A 664 7.99 10.00 -14.90
CA GLY A 664 7.10 9.06 -15.56
C GLY A 664 7.79 7.76 -15.95
N TRP A 665 6.98 6.81 -16.36
CA TRP A 665 7.42 5.51 -16.86
C TRP A 665 6.34 4.85 -17.73
N GLN A 666 6.73 3.78 -18.42
CA GLN A 666 5.79 2.88 -19.10
C GLN A 666 6.23 1.43 -18.93
N LYS A 667 5.32 0.51 -18.64
CA LYS A 667 5.61 -0.93 -18.72
C LYS A 667 5.13 -1.50 -20.06
N LEU A 668 5.98 -2.25 -20.74
CA LEU A 668 5.75 -2.75 -22.11
C LEU A 668 6.15 -4.21 -22.21
N THR A 669 5.24 -5.09 -22.55
CA THR A 669 5.56 -6.47 -22.92
C THR A 669 5.89 -6.51 -24.41
N LEU A 670 7.08 -7.05 -24.74
CA LEU A 670 7.63 -7.10 -26.10
C LEU A 670 8.11 -8.51 -26.44
N LYS A 671 7.72 -9.00 -27.60
CA LYS A 671 8.25 -10.24 -28.19
C LYS A 671 9.69 -10.07 -28.66
N PRO A 672 10.47 -11.14 -28.85
CA PRO A 672 11.79 -11.06 -29.47
C PRO A 672 11.76 -10.28 -30.80
N GLY A 673 12.64 -9.27 -30.93
CA GLY A 673 12.70 -8.36 -32.07
C GLY A 673 11.61 -7.31 -32.17
N GLU A 674 10.62 -7.32 -31.28
CA GLU A 674 9.55 -6.30 -31.28
C GLU A 674 10.08 -4.96 -30.81
N LYS A 675 9.71 -3.91 -31.56
CA LYS A 675 10.05 -2.52 -31.29
C LYS A 675 8.78 -1.69 -31.14
N ARG A 676 8.75 -0.81 -30.14
CA ARG A 676 7.64 0.14 -29.91
C ARG A 676 8.14 1.55 -29.67
N SER A 677 7.43 2.50 -30.28
CA SER A 677 7.53 3.91 -29.91
C SER A 677 6.64 4.18 -28.71
N VAL A 678 7.15 4.93 -27.76
CA VAL A 678 6.53 5.25 -26.48
C VAL A 678 6.47 6.76 -26.31
N GLN A 679 5.38 7.24 -25.76
CA GLN A 679 5.23 8.63 -25.32
C GLN A 679 4.80 8.65 -23.85
N VAL A 680 5.46 9.47 -23.06
CA VAL A 680 5.16 9.70 -21.63
C VAL A 680 5.02 11.19 -21.40
N VAL A 681 3.92 11.58 -20.78
CA VAL A 681 3.69 12.95 -20.29
C VAL A 681 4.12 12.99 -18.84
N ALA A 682 4.98 13.92 -18.49
CA ALA A 682 5.44 14.08 -17.11
C ALA A 682 4.32 14.60 -16.21
N GLU A 683 4.29 14.12 -14.96
CA GLU A 683 3.44 14.73 -13.92
C GLU A 683 3.97 16.13 -13.60
N PRO A 684 3.17 17.20 -13.80
CA PRO A 684 3.69 18.56 -13.74
C PRO A 684 4.33 18.95 -12.39
N LYS A 685 3.78 18.46 -11.26
CA LYS A 685 4.31 18.77 -9.93
C LYS A 685 5.68 18.14 -9.66
N THR A 686 6.06 17.11 -10.42
CA THR A 686 7.44 16.58 -10.35
C THR A 686 8.49 17.48 -10.98
N LEU A 687 8.06 18.46 -11.80
CA LEU A 687 8.92 19.50 -12.40
C LEU A 687 8.97 20.80 -11.58
N ALA A 688 8.15 20.90 -10.53
CA ALA A 688 7.91 22.12 -9.78
C ALA A 688 8.43 22.00 -8.34
N ASP A 689 8.72 23.15 -7.73
CA ASP A 689 8.97 23.27 -6.29
C ASP A 689 7.76 23.94 -5.62
N PHE A 690 7.52 23.60 -4.37
CA PHE A 690 6.45 24.20 -3.59
C PHE A 690 6.94 25.46 -2.87
N ASP A 691 6.35 26.60 -3.18
CA ASP A 691 6.58 27.86 -2.45
C ASP A 691 5.68 27.90 -1.22
N ALA A 692 6.24 27.61 -0.05
CA ALA A 692 5.50 27.58 1.21
C ALA A 692 4.92 28.96 1.61
N LYS A 693 5.54 30.08 1.19
CA LYS A 693 5.04 31.43 1.49
C LYS A 693 3.85 31.79 0.61
N ALA A 694 3.93 31.46 -0.67
CA ALA A 694 2.86 31.72 -1.63
C ALA A 694 1.82 30.59 -1.67
N ARG A 695 2.09 29.43 -1.02
CA ARG A 695 1.27 28.22 -0.99
C ARG A 695 0.88 27.75 -2.39
N ARG A 696 1.85 27.59 -3.25
CA ARG A 696 1.65 27.18 -4.65
C ARG A 696 2.88 26.50 -5.22
N TRP A 697 2.65 25.71 -6.24
CA TRP A 697 3.71 25.08 -7.00
C TRP A 697 4.24 25.98 -8.10
N THR A 698 5.55 26.00 -8.30
CA THR A 698 6.23 26.83 -9.29
C THR A 698 7.25 26.03 -10.07
N ILE A 699 7.16 26.09 -11.41
CA ILE A 699 8.20 25.61 -12.30
C ILE A 699 9.16 26.78 -12.54
N ALA A 700 10.44 26.59 -12.25
CA ALA A 700 11.46 27.58 -12.52
C ALA A 700 11.77 27.64 -14.03
N ALA A 701 12.02 28.85 -14.56
CA ALA A 701 12.57 28.96 -15.92
C ALA A 701 13.99 28.41 -15.95
N GLY A 702 14.34 27.65 -16.99
CA GLY A 702 15.70 27.13 -17.14
C GLY A 702 15.78 25.89 -17.99
N THR A 703 16.98 25.33 -18.08
CA THR A 703 17.25 24.09 -18.81
C THR A 703 17.10 22.88 -17.88
N TYR A 704 16.20 21.99 -18.25
CA TYR A 704 15.93 20.71 -17.59
C TYR A 704 16.57 19.59 -18.39
N ARG A 705 17.26 18.68 -17.73
CA ARG A 705 17.88 17.52 -18.36
C ARG A 705 17.03 16.28 -18.09
N VAL A 706 16.35 15.79 -19.13
CA VAL A 706 15.52 14.60 -19.06
C VAL A 706 16.34 13.37 -19.43
N GLN A 707 16.29 12.36 -18.59
CA GLN A 707 17.03 11.11 -18.74
C GLN A 707 16.07 9.95 -19.00
N LEU A 708 16.25 9.24 -20.11
CA LEU A 708 15.70 7.91 -20.32
C LEU A 708 16.66 6.92 -19.65
N ALA A 709 16.17 6.12 -18.72
CA ALA A 709 17.01 5.31 -17.86
C ALA A 709 16.46 3.90 -17.62
N ARG A 710 17.32 2.97 -17.21
CA ARG A 710 16.96 1.65 -16.68
C ARG A 710 16.67 1.70 -15.19
N SER A 711 17.32 2.61 -14.48
CA SER A 711 17.17 2.88 -13.05
C SER A 711 17.62 4.30 -12.75
N ALA A 712 17.42 4.78 -11.54
CA ALA A 712 17.83 6.14 -11.11
C ALA A 712 19.33 6.42 -11.29
N SER A 713 20.19 5.37 -11.37
CA SER A 713 21.63 5.49 -11.54
C SER A 713 22.15 5.04 -12.91
N GLU A 714 21.25 4.58 -13.83
CA GLU A 714 21.62 4.04 -15.13
C GLU A 714 20.94 4.76 -16.29
N PRO A 715 21.30 6.03 -16.56
CA PRO A 715 20.78 6.75 -17.72
C PRO A 715 21.30 6.12 -19.01
N VAL A 716 20.41 5.91 -19.97
CA VAL A 716 20.73 5.39 -21.31
C VAL A 716 20.91 6.53 -22.30
N GLN A 717 20.07 7.55 -22.19
CA GLN A 717 20.11 8.74 -23.04
C GLN A 717 19.60 9.96 -22.28
N THR A 718 20.15 11.13 -22.58
CA THR A 718 19.77 12.42 -22.00
C THR A 718 19.39 13.40 -23.10
N ALA A 719 18.36 14.19 -22.88
CA ALA A 719 17.97 15.31 -23.72
C ALA A 719 17.67 16.55 -22.86
N GLU A 720 17.98 17.71 -23.39
CA GLU A 720 17.72 18.98 -22.73
C GLU A 720 16.45 19.63 -23.26
N VAL A 721 15.72 20.32 -22.40
CA VAL A 721 14.54 21.10 -22.73
C VAL A 721 14.50 22.36 -21.88
N THR A 722 14.16 23.49 -22.48
CA THR A 722 13.97 24.74 -21.74
C THR A 722 12.51 24.89 -21.37
N LEU A 723 12.23 25.05 -20.07
CA LEU A 723 10.93 25.40 -19.56
C LEU A 723 10.87 26.89 -19.23
N GLN A 724 9.71 27.49 -19.44
CA GLN A 724 9.39 28.83 -18.96
C GLN A 724 8.88 28.75 -17.52
N ALA A 725 9.04 29.85 -16.77
CA ALA A 725 8.44 29.92 -15.43
C ALA A 725 6.92 29.76 -15.52
N ALA A 726 6.38 28.89 -14.67
CA ALA A 726 4.96 28.62 -14.61
C ALA A 726 4.49 28.41 -13.17
N GLN A 727 3.23 28.73 -12.91
CA GLN A 727 2.56 28.40 -11.65
C GLN A 727 1.59 27.27 -11.90
N LEU A 728 1.55 26.30 -10.97
CA LEU A 728 0.61 25.19 -11.00
C LEU A 728 -0.40 25.34 -9.85
N PRO A 729 -1.62 24.86 -10.05
CA PRO A 729 -2.65 24.88 -9.00
C PRO A 729 -2.32 23.93 -7.84
#